data_73ba47107030fc9ecb4c68cf6cd8ef42
#
_entry.id   73ba47107030fc9ecb4c68cf6cd8ef42
#
_cell.length_a   1.000
_cell.length_b   1.000
_cell.length_c   1.000
_cell.angle_alpha   90.00
_cell.angle_beta   90.00
_cell.angle_gamma   90.00
#
_symmetry.space_group_name_H-M   'P 1'
#
loop_
_entity.id
_entity.type
_entity.pdbx_description
1 polymer ?
#
loop_
_entity_poly.entity_id
_entity_poly.type
_entity_poly.pdbx_seq_one_letter_code
_entity_poly.pdbx_strand_id
1 'polypeptide(L)'
;MELASKYDPQAVESKWYEYWLNNKLFSSKPDGREPYTVVIPPPNVTGVLHMGHMLNNTIQDILVRRARMEGKNACWVPGTDHASIATEAKVVGKLAEKGIKKTDLSREKFLEHAWDWTHEHGGIILKQLRKLGCSCDWDRTSFTMDETRSKSVIKVFCDLYDKGLIYRGVRMVNWDPQAQTALSDEEVIYKDEHSKLYYLKYRVVEADCKQVDEGNVMHKDEKGYYAVVATTRPETIMGDTAMCINPEDVKNTWLKGKHVIVPLVGREIPVIEDTYVDIQFGTGCLKVTPAHDINDHALGLKHSLETIDIFNDNGTISEAAGLYVGQDRMDVRKQIAKDLEAAGLMEKIEDYDNKVGFSERTNVPIEPKLSTQWFLKMQHFADLALPPVMSDEIEFYPKKYKNTYRHWLENIKDWCISRQLWWGHRIPAYYFMNADGKRDCVVAETEEAALEKAKAKNCNLELKDLEQESDCLDTWFSSWLWPISVFDGINNPNNKEIDYYYPTSDLVTGPDIIFFWVARMIMAGYEYRKTYPFKHVYFTGIVRDKLGRKMSKSLGNSPDPLMLIEKYGADGVRMGMMLSAPAGNDILFDETLCEQGRNFNNKIWNAFRLVKGWKTADIEQPECNTLAVEWFDAKLKQVNVELQEQFKQYRISEALMTVYKLFWDEFSSWYLEMIKPTYLNGEAQPIDHKTYEATIRFFDNLLKMLHPFMPFITEELWQHITDRKQGESIMRATLQLETPKNHDERIINDIEVVKQIVGNIRTVRNQKNIAPKELLVLQAIGENEMSAYNSIILKMANLKSIEVVAEKSTDSSNFMVGTNEYAVPLGDLIDVAAEIEKAEKELQHLEGFLMGIRKKLGNENFVAHAPEAVVARERKKESDSVEKIAALKQTIEELKKK
;
A
#
# COMPACT_ATOMS: atom_id res chain seq x y z
N MET A 1 -14.50 40.37 0.68
CA MET A 1 -14.80 39.61 -0.58
C MET A 1 -15.91 38.61 -0.26
N GLU A 2 -16.99 38.64 -1.02
CA GLU A 2 -18.12 37.75 -0.75
C GLU A 2 -17.77 36.31 -1.18
N LEU A 3 -17.98 35.35 -0.27
CA LEU A 3 -17.71 33.93 -0.55
C LEU A 3 -18.70 33.41 -1.59
N ALA A 4 -18.21 32.61 -2.55
CA ALA A 4 -19.06 31.95 -3.55
C ALA A 4 -20.14 31.07 -2.88
N SER A 5 -21.30 30.94 -3.53
CA SER A 5 -22.43 30.14 -3.02
C SER A 5 -22.10 28.65 -2.87
N LYS A 6 -21.13 28.13 -3.64
CA LYS A 6 -20.64 26.76 -3.61
C LYS A 6 -19.12 26.74 -3.66
N TYR A 7 -18.53 25.74 -3.04
CA TYR A 7 -17.11 25.44 -3.17
C TYR A 7 -16.81 24.93 -4.60
N ASP A 8 -15.81 25.56 -5.24
CA ASP A 8 -15.29 25.14 -6.55
C ASP A 8 -13.82 24.70 -6.38
N PRO A 9 -13.55 23.38 -6.27
CA PRO A 9 -12.19 22.87 -6.09
C PRO A 9 -11.24 23.31 -7.20
N GLN A 10 -11.68 23.32 -8.46
CA GLN A 10 -10.82 23.58 -9.62
C GLN A 10 -10.24 25.00 -9.60
N ALA A 11 -11.06 25.99 -9.27
CA ALA A 11 -10.61 27.37 -9.15
C ALA A 11 -9.68 27.56 -7.95
N VAL A 12 -9.99 26.91 -6.84
CA VAL A 12 -9.24 27.03 -5.57
C VAL A 12 -7.88 26.33 -5.63
N GLU A 13 -7.84 25.10 -6.16
CA GLU A 13 -6.64 24.26 -6.19
C GLU A 13 -5.52 24.89 -7.03
N SER A 14 -5.83 25.33 -8.24
CA SER A 14 -4.83 25.96 -9.12
C SER A 14 -4.29 27.25 -8.51
N LYS A 15 -5.17 28.11 -7.97
CA LYS A 15 -4.83 29.39 -7.30
C LYS A 15 -3.83 29.18 -6.17
N TRP A 16 -4.13 28.25 -5.23
CA TRP A 16 -3.29 28.07 -4.04
C TRP A 16 -2.01 27.32 -4.34
N TYR A 17 -2.03 26.36 -5.26
CA TYR A 17 -0.80 25.68 -5.63
C TYR A 17 0.23 26.63 -6.26
N GLU A 18 -0.21 27.49 -7.16
CA GLU A 18 0.64 28.57 -7.71
C GLU A 18 1.11 29.56 -6.64
N TYR A 19 0.24 29.93 -5.71
CA TYR A 19 0.60 30.81 -4.59
C TYR A 19 1.71 30.20 -3.75
N TRP A 20 1.59 28.91 -3.39
CA TRP A 20 2.62 28.21 -2.60
C TRP A 20 3.95 28.12 -3.32
N LEU A 21 3.94 27.82 -4.63
CA LEU A 21 5.15 27.77 -5.45
C LEU A 21 5.83 29.15 -5.57
N ASN A 22 5.07 30.19 -5.89
CA ASN A 22 5.59 31.54 -6.09
C ASN A 22 6.19 32.14 -4.81
N ASN A 23 5.66 31.77 -3.65
CA ASN A 23 6.18 32.18 -2.36
C ASN A 23 7.20 31.20 -1.75
N LYS A 24 7.64 30.17 -2.50
CA LYS A 24 8.65 29.19 -2.08
C LYS A 24 8.32 28.52 -0.73
N LEU A 25 7.02 28.22 -0.49
CA LEU A 25 6.57 27.72 0.81
C LEU A 25 7.00 26.27 1.06
N PHE A 26 7.33 25.53 0.00
CA PHE A 26 7.82 24.14 0.07
C PHE A 26 9.34 24.04 0.17
N SER A 27 10.06 25.11 -0.18
CA SER A 27 11.52 25.09 -0.23
C SER A 27 12.14 25.04 1.16
N SER A 28 13.17 24.24 1.29
CA SER A 28 13.95 24.05 2.51
C SER A 28 15.44 24.32 2.27
N LYS A 29 16.06 24.99 3.23
CA LYS A 29 17.51 25.18 3.32
C LYS A 29 17.96 24.92 4.75
N PRO A 30 19.16 24.36 4.99
CA PRO A 30 19.69 24.19 6.33
C PRO A 30 19.62 25.50 7.14
N ASP A 31 18.97 25.45 8.29
CA ASP A 31 18.84 26.57 9.23
C ASP A 31 18.90 26.09 10.70
N GLY A 32 18.53 26.91 11.66
CA GLY A 32 18.59 26.56 13.09
C GLY A 32 17.40 25.74 13.61
N ARG A 33 16.41 25.42 12.77
CA ARG A 33 15.24 24.62 13.17
C ARG A 33 15.57 23.14 13.13
N GLU A 34 14.78 22.34 13.86
CA GLU A 34 14.82 20.88 13.74
C GLU A 34 14.44 20.46 12.32
N PRO A 35 15.28 19.68 11.60
CA PRO A 35 14.92 19.16 10.29
C PRO A 35 13.84 18.08 10.39
N TYR A 36 12.93 18.08 9.43
CA TYR A 36 12.03 16.97 9.18
C TYR A 36 12.13 16.60 7.71
N THR A 37 12.81 15.50 7.44
CA THR A 37 13.19 15.12 6.09
C THR A 37 12.46 13.86 5.65
N VAL A 38 11.85 13.92 4.47
CA VAL A 38 11.24 12.78 3.80
C VAL A 38 11.79 12.71 2.38
N VAL A 39 12.14 11.50 1.94
CA VAL A 39 12.48 11.22 0.55
C VAL A 39 11.36 10.42 -0.08
N ILE A 40 10.89 10.84 -1.24
CA ILE A 40 9.83 10.14 -1.95
C ILE A 40 10.32 8.75 -2.36
N PRO A 41 9.53 7.67 -2.26
CA PRO A 41 9.77 6.48 -3.07
C PRO A 41 9.69 6.87 -4.55
N PRO A 42 10.84 6.92 -5.27
CA PRO A 42 10.86 7.53 -6.60
C PRO A 42 10.03 6.66 -7.57
N PRO A 43 8.92 7.17 -8.13
CA PRO A 43 8.12 6.40 -9.04
C PRO A 43 8.87 6.06 -10.32
N ASN A 44 8.69 4.84 -10.81
CA ASN A 44 9.24 4.37 -12.08
C ASN A 44 8.67 5.16 -13.26
N VAL A 45 9.52 5.62 -14.17
CA VAL A 45 9.13 6.35 -15.40
C VAL A 45 8.49 5.46 -16.47
N THR A 46 7.71 4.46 -16.04
CA THR A 46 7.04 3.47 -16.89
C THR A 46 5.62 3.87 -17.32
N GLY A 47 5.14 5.01 -16.87
CA GLY A 47 3.80 5.54 -17.19
C GLY A 47 3.24 6.48 -16.11
N VAL A 48 1.91 6.66 -16.08
CA VAL A 48 1.21 7.50 -15.10
C VAL A 48 1.12 6.85 -13.73
N LEU A 49 0.91 7.63 -12.67
CA LEU A 49 0.67 7.13 -11.32
C LEU A 49 -0.68 6.39 -11.22
N HIS A 50 -0.81 5.49 -10.26
CA HIS A 50 -2.04 4.78 -9.91
C HIS A 50 -2.46 5.08 -8.46
N MET A 51 -3.62 4.56 -8.01
CA MET A 51 -4.20 4.87 -6.69
C MET A 51 -3.27 4.54 -5.51
N GLY A 52 -2.41 3.52 -5.62
CA GLY A 52 -1.40 3.23 -4.60
C GLY A 52 -0.38 4.36 -4.41
N HIS A 53 0.03 5.01 -5.50
CA HIS A 53 0.89 6.20 -5.42
C HIS A 53 0.14 7.40 -4.81
N MET A 54 -1.17 7.56 -5.12
CA MET A 54 -1.98 8.61 -4.50
C MET A 54 -2.05 8.46 -2.98
N LEU A 55 -2.30 7.23 -2.51
CA LEU A 55 -2.28 6.93 -1.07
C LEU A 55 -0.94 7.25 -0.43
N ASN A 56 0.13 6.69 -0.98
CA ASN A 56 1.49 6.82 -0.45
C ASN A 56 1.91 8.29 -0.33
N ASN A 57 1.70 9.07 -1.40
CA ASN A 57 2.08 10.48 -1.42
C ASN A 57 1.15 11.37 -0.56
N THR A 58 -0.12 11.01 -0.41
CA THR A 58 -1.02 11.69 0.52
C THR A 58 -0.55 11.54 1.96
N ILE A 59 -0.13 10.33 2.36
CA ILE A 59 0.39 10.08 3.71
C ILE A 59 1.68 10.89 3.95
N GLN A 60 2.62 10.87 3.00
CA GLN A 60 3.85 11.67 3.10
C GLN A 60 3.54 13.15 3.25
N ASP A 61 2.62 13.69 2.42
CA ASP A 61 2.24 15.11 2.46
C ASP A 61 1.59 15.49 3.79
N ILE A 62 0.75 14.63 4.37
CA ILE A 62 0.15 14.83 5.69
C ILE A 62 1.23 15.00 6.76
N LEU A 63 2.21 14.09 6.79
CA LEU A 63 3.31 14.13 7.76
C LEU A 63 4.20 15.36 7.57
N VAL A 64 4.54 15.69 6.32
CA VAL A 64 5.37 16.86 5.98
C VAL A 64 4.67 18.17 6.30
N ARG A 65 3.37 18.32 5.98
CA ARG A 65 2.59 19.52 6.33
C ARG A 65 2.46 19.68 7.82
N ARG A 66 2.19 18.60 8.54
CA ARG A 66 2.14 18.64 9.99
C ARG A 66 3.48 19.09 10.61
N ALA A 67 4.59 18.50 10.19
CA ALA A 67 5.92 18.89 10.67
C ALA A 67 6.21 20.39 10.41
N ARG A 68 5.79 20.90 9.25
CA ARG A 68 5.93 22.32 8.90
C ARG A 68 5.10 23.21 9.81
N MET A 69 3.87 22.79 10.15
CA MET A 69 3.00 23.50 11.10
C MET A 69 3.50 23.39 12.56
N GLU A 70 4.28 22.37 12.90
CA GLU A 70 4.99 22.25 14.18
C GLU A 70 6.25 23.14 14.25
N GLY A 71 6.55 23.91 13.20
CA GLY A 71 7.68 24.82 13.13
C GLY A 71 9.00 24.20 12.72
N LYS A 72 9.01 22.92 12.35
CA LYS A 72 10.19 22.21 11.85
C LYS A 72 10.57 22.70 10.45
N ASN A 73 11.83 22.50 10.08
CA ASN A 73 12.30 22.71 8.72
C ASN A 73 12.02 21.47 7.89
N ALA A 74 10.83 21.43 7.29
CA ALA A 74 10.38 20.27 6.54
C ALA A 74 10.95 20.28 5.11
N CYS A 75 11.67 19.22 4.76
CA CYS A 75 12.24 18.96 3.44
C CYS A 75 11.67 17.66 2.88
N TRP A 76 10.87 17.75 1.84
CA TRP A 76 10.37 16.58 1.12
C TRP A 76 10.96 16.55 -0.28
N VAL A 77 11.91 15.64 -0.52
CA VAL A 77 12.64 15.53 -1.78
C VAL A 77 11.85 14.70 -2.78
N PRO A 78 11.38 15.30 -3.89
CA PRO A 78 10.74 14.57 -4.98
C PRO A 78 11.74 13.96 -5.93
N GLY A 79 11.31 12.95 -6.69
CA GLY A 79 12.14 12.38 -7.74
C GLY A 79 11.45 11.24 -8.48
N THR A 80 12.17 10.66 -9.45
CA THR A 80 11.74 9.53 -10.26
C THR A 80 12.87 8.52 -10.44
N ASP A 81 12.50 7.25 -10.67
CA ASP A 81 13.43 6.16 -10.92
C ASP A 81 13.45 5.79 -12.40
N HIS A 82 14.66 5.56 -12.93
CA HIS A 82 14.88 5.14 -14.32
C HIS A 82 14.35 3.74 -14.63
N ALA A 83 14.16 2.90 -13.59
CA ALA A 83 13.53 1.58 -13.65
C ALA A 83 14.05 0.65 -14.74
N SER A 84 15.36 0.61 -14.93
CA SER A 84 16.15 -0.20 -15.91
C SER A 84 15.31 -1.10 -16.83
N ILE A 85 15.07 -2.34 -16.44
CA ILE A 85 14.38 -3.37 -17.26
C ILE A 85 12.94 -2.96 -17.62
N ALA A 86 12.21 -2.33 -16.70
CA ALA A 86 10.81 -1.98 -16.93
C ALA A 86 10.66 -0.85 -17.95
N THR A 87 11.54 0.14 -17.90
CA THR A 87 11.56 1.25 -18.87
C THR A 87 12.07 0.77 -20.23
N GLU A 88 13.15 -0.03 -20.27
CA GLU A 88 13.65 -0.60 -21.51
C GLU A 88 12.58 -1.41 -22.23
N ALA A 89 11.83 -2.26 -21.52
CA ALA A 89 10.72 -3.02 -22.09
C ALA A 89 9.63 -2.12 -22.71
N LYS A 90 9.31 -0.97 -22.07
CA LYS A 90 8.37 0.00 -22.62
C LYS A 90 8.87 0.69 -23.89
N VAL A 91 10.14 1.07 -23.89
CA VAL A 91 10.81 1.68 -25.07
C VAL A 91 10.85 0.69 -26.23
N VAL A 92 11.24 -0.57 -25.98
CA VAL A 92 11.24 -1.65 -26.98
C VAL A 92 9.84 -1.86 -27.54
N GLY A 93 8.80 -1.89 -26.70
CA GLY A 93 7.40 -2.00 -27.13
C GLY A 93 6.99 -0.84 -28.04
N LYS A 94 7.29 0.42 -27.66
CA LYS A 94 7.01 1.62 -28.48
C LYS A 94 7.75 1.62 -29.82
N LEU A 95 8.97 1.11 -29.86
CA LEU A 95 9.74 0.94 -31.08
C LEU A 95 9.14 -0.14 -31.98
N ALA A 96 8.73 -1.27 -31.41
CA ALA A 96 8.10 -2.37 -32.12
C ALA A 96 6.78 -1.96 -32.80
N GLU A 97 5.97 -1.08 -32.19
CA GLU A 97 4.79 -0.47 -32.79
C GLU A 97 5.12 0.31 -34.09
N LYS A 98 6.34 0.82 -34.19
CA LYS A 98 6.88 1.51 -35.37
C LYS A 98 7.63 0.58 -36.33
N GLY A 99 7.65 -0.72 -36.05
CA GLY A 99 8.35 -1.73 -36.83
C GLY A 99 9.87 -1.73 -36.66
N ILE A 100 10.41 -1.09 -35.62
CA ILE A 100 11.84 -0.99 -35.32
C ILE A 100 12.18 -2.01 -34.23
N LYS A 101 13.17 -2.86 -34.47
CA LYS A 101 13.73 -3.79 -33.48
C LYS A 101 14.91 -3.14 -32.76
N LYS A 102 15.12 -3.46 -31.47
CA LYS A 102 16.29 -3.01 -30.71
C LYS A 102 17.60 -3.40 -31.43
N THR A 103 17.67 -4.58 -32.01
CA THR A 103 18.82 -5.10 -32.75
C THR A 103 19.18 -4.28 -34.01
N ASP A 104 18.24 -3.47 -34.51
CA ASP A 104 18.48 -2.63 -35.69
C ASP A 104 19.14 -1.28 -35.32
N LEU A 105 19.30 -0.99 -34.03
CA LEU A 105 19.83 0.26 -33.49
C LEU A 105 21.20 0.05 -32.84
N SER A 106 22.04 1.12 -32.88
CA SER A 106 23.16 1.20 -31.95
C SER A 106 22.69 1.51 -30.54
N ARG A 107 23.51 1.25 -29.51
CA ARG A 107 23.22 1.59 -28.11
C ARG A 107 22.89 3.08 -27.97
N GLU A 108 23.64 3.97 -28.58
CA GLU A 108 23.46 5.42 -28.53
C GLU A 108 22.08 5.82 -29.05
N LYS A 109 21.68 5.27 -30.20
CA LYS A 109 20.37 5.54 -30.80
C LYS A 109 19.21 5.02 -29.94
N PHE A 110 19.38 3.85 -29.35
CA PHE A 110 18.39 3.34 -28.41
C PHE A 110 18.28 4.23 -27.17
N LEU A 111 19.39 4.70 -26.63
CA LEU A 111 19.41 5.58 -25.46
C LEU A 111 18.73 6.93 -25.74
N GLU A 112 18.83 7.48 -26.95
CA GLU A 112 18.07 8.68 -27.34
C GLU A 112 16.56 8.44 -27.15
N HIS A 113 16.04 7.32 -27.64
CA HIS A 113 14.62 6.97 -27.46
C HIS A 113 14.22 6.73 -26.01
N ALA A 114 15.12 6.17 -25.20
CA ALA A 114 14.87 5.94 -23.77
C ALA A 114 14.85 7.27 -22.99
N TRP A 115 15.72 8.23 -23.35
CA TRP A 115 15.67 9.58 -22.76
C TRP A 115 14.43 10.35 -23.16
N ASP A 116 13.99 10.28 -24.42
CA ASP A 116 12.73 10.90 -24.88
C ASP A 116 11.54 10.35 -24.08
N TRP A 117 11.48 9.03 -23.90
CA TRP A 117 10.46 8.38 -23.06
C TRP A 117 10.48 8.90 -21.63
N THR A 118 11.67 9.00 -21.05
CA THR A 118 11.86 9.41 -19.65
C THR A 118 11.44 10.86 -19.42
N HIS A 119 11.78 11.76 -20.34
CA HIS A 119 11.37 13.17 -20.27
C HIS A 119 9.86 13.32 -20.36
N GLU A 120 9.22 12.59 -21.27
CA GLU A 120 7.77 12.59 -21.44
C GLU A 120 7.05 12.11 -20.16
N HIS A 121 7.38 10.92 -19.67
CA HIS A 121 6.64 10.27 -18.58
C HIS A 121 7.01 10.82 -17.20
N GLY A 122 8.27 11.20 -16.98
CA GLY A 122 8.69 11.87 -15.75
C GLY A 122 7.95 13.19 -15.54
N GLY A 123 7.76 13.98 -16.61
CA GLY A 123 6.98 15.22 -16.55
C GLY A 123 5.50 14.99 -16.17
N ILE A 124 4.87 13.92 -16.66
CA ILE A 124 3.49 13.56 -16.31
C ILE A 124 3.39 13.19 -14.83
N ILE A 125 4.29 12.36 -14.32
CA ILE A 125 4.33 11.94 -12.92
C ILE A 125 4.39 13.13 -11.99
N LEU A 126 5.31 14.07 -12.24
CA LEU A 126 5.46 15.26 -11.41
C LEU A 126 4.24 16.18 -11.46
N LYS A 127 3.54 16.26 -12.61
CA LYS A 127 2.27 16.99 -12.72
C LYS A 127 1.17 16.34 -11.88
N GLN A 128 1.07 15.01 -11.90
CA GLN A 128 0.07 14.30 -11.10
C GLN A 128 0.27 14.52 -9.61
N LEU A 129 1.51 14.52 -9.12
CA LEU A 129 1.83 14.82 -7.73
C LEU A 129 1.45 16.26 -7.35
N ARG A 130 1.70 17.24 -8.23
CA ARG A 130 1.29 18.63 -8.03
C ARG A 130 -0.23 18.77 -7.98
N LYS A 131 -0.95 18.07 -8.85
CA LYS A 131 -2.42 18.07 -8.86
C LYS A 131 -3.02 17.46 -7.58
N LEU A 132 -2.36 16.46 -6.99
CA LEU A 132 -2.74 15.90 -5.70
C LEU A 132 -2.50 16.88 -4.53
N GLY A 133 -1.74 17.95 -4.75
CA GLY A 133 -1.40 18.93 -3.72
C GLY A 133 -0.12 18.59 -2.94
N CYS A 134 0.74 17.72 -3.44
CA CYS A 134 1.98 17.34 -2.77
C CYS A 134 2.89 18.56 -2.56
N SER A 135 3.33 18.76 -1.32
CA SER A 135 4.16 19.91 -0.90
C SER A 135 5.65 19.60 -0.94
N CYS A 136 6.10 18.99 -2.03
CA CYS A 136 7.50 18.67 -2.27
C CYS A 136 8.36 19.92 -2.49
N ASP A 137 9.61 19.88 -2.08
CA ASP A 137 10.62 20.86 -2.47
C ASP A 137 11.05 20.61 -3.93
N TRP A 138 10.31 21.19 -4.87
CA TRP A 138 10.48 20.95 -6.31
C TRP A 138 11.82 21.42 -6.86
N ASP A 139 12.50 22.34 -6.17
CA ASP A 139 13.85 22.77 -6.52
C ASP A 139 14.87 21.64 -6.33
N ARG A 140 14.54 20.59 -5.55
CA ARG A 140 15.34 19.39 -5.27
C ARG A 140 14.93 18.17 -6.09
N THR A 141 14.11 18.35 -7.12
CA THR A 141 13.68 17.24 -7.98
C THR A 141 14.88 16.46 -8.48
N SER A 142 14.95 15.18 -8.18
CA SER A 142 16.07 14.29 -8.47
C SER A 142 15.64 13.13 -9.37
N PHE A 143 16.55 12.64 -10.18
CA PHE A 143 16.38 11.46 -11.01
C PHE A 143 17.50 10.47 -10.74
N THR A 144 17.19 9.18 -10.59
CA THR A 144 18.21 8.18 -10.24
C THR A 144 19.36 8.06 -11.23
N MET A 145 19.17 8.50 -12.48
CA MET A 145 20.22 8.56 -13.52
C MET A 145 20.71 9.98 -13.85
N ASP A 146 20.42 11.00 -13.04
CA ASP A 146 21.08 12.28 -13.25
C ASP A 146 22.59 12.23 -12.93
N GLU A 147 23.33 13.24 -13.35
CA GLU A 147 24.79 13.24 -13.27
C GLU A 147 25.32 12.97 -11.86
N THR A 148 24.78 13.65 -10.85
CA THR A 148 25.25 13.54 -9.46
C THR A 148 24.97 12.15 -8.89
N ARG A 149 23.75 11.61 -9.12
CA ARG A 149 23.38 10.26 -8.67
C ARG A 149 24.14 9.19 -9.41
N SER A 150 24.36 9.37 -10.72
CA SER A 150 25.19 8.44 -11.51
C SER A 150 26.62 8.37 -11.01
N LYS A 151 27.26 9.52 -10.72
CA LYS A 151 28.61 9.55 -10.11
C LYS A 151 28.65 8.81 -8.77
N SER A 152 27.61 9.00 -7.93
CA SER A 152 27.52 8.29 -6.65
C SER A 152 27.44 6.77 -6.83
N VAL A 153 26.64 6.29 -7.79
CA VAL A 153 26.48 4.87 -8.10
C VAL A 153 27.80 4.25 -8.55
N ILE A 154 28.48 4.90 -9.49
CA ILE A 154 29.76 4.43 -10.05
C ILE A 154 30.83 4.38 -8.95
N LYS A 155 30.93 5.43 -8.13
CA LYS A 155 31.87 5.48 -7.00
C LYS A 155 31.62 4.36 -5.99
N VAL A 156 30.33 4.11 -5.63
CA VAL A 156 29.97 3.02 -4.74
C VAL A 156 30.32 1.66 -5.32
N PHE A 157 30.11 1.44 -6.62
CA PHE A 157 30.51 0.20 -7.28
C PHE A 157 32.02 -0.03 -7.18
N CYS A 158 32.82 1.00 -7.49
CA CYS A 158 34.29 0.92 -7.42
C CYS A 158 34.77 0.65 -5.98
N ASP A 159 34.23 1.37 -4.99
CA ASP A 159 34.55 1.17 -3.58
C ASP A 159 34.23 -0.25 -3.09
N LEU A 160 33.07 -0.78 -3.40
CA LEU A 160 32.68 -2.13 -3.02
C LEU A 160 33.47 -3.21 -3.75
N TYR A 161 33.89 -2.95 -4.98
CA TYR A 161 34.78 -3.84 -5.72
C TYR A 161 36.17 -3.88 -5.08
N ASP A 162 36.75 -2.71 -4.76
CA ASP A 162 38.05 -2.61 -4.10
C ASP A 162 38.05 -3.23 -2.70
N LYS A 163 36.93 -3.22 -2.00
CA LYS A 163 36.68 -3.96 -0.73
C LYS A 163 36.50 -5.47 -0.92
N GLY A 164 36.44 -5.97 -2.14
CA GLY A 164 36.20 -7.37 -2.46
C GLY A 164 34.77 -7.87 -2.18
N LEU A 165 33.82 -6.93 -2.03
CA LEU A 165 32.41 -7.22 -1.83
C LEU A 165 31.67 -7.43 -3.16
N ILE A 166 32.12 -6.78 -4.23
CA ILE A 166 31.66 -7.05 -5.60
C ILE A 166 32.64 -8.00 -6.28
N TYR A 167 32.10 -9.01 -6.95
CA TYR A 167 32.85 -9.96 -7.75
C TYR A 167 32.11 -10.36 -9.01
N ARG A 168 32.86 -10.85 -10.01
CA ARG A 168 32.33 -11.43 -11.24
C ARG A 168 32.52 -12.94 -11.23
N GLY A 169 31.47 -13.70 -11.50
CA GLY A 169 31.52 -15.15 -11.45
C GLY A 169 30.40 -15.85 -12.21
N VAL A 170 30.63 -17.12 -12.52
CA VAL A 170 29.58 -18.00 -13.09
C VAL A 170 28.73 -18.55 -11.96
N ARG A 171 27.43 -18.30 -12.03
CA ARG A 171 26.42 -18.88 -11.10
C ARG A 171 25.12 -19.19 -11.83
N MET A 172 24.34 -20.06 -11.23
CA MET A 172 22.95 -20.25 -11.63
C MET A 172 22.15 -19.00 -11.25
N VAL A 173 21.51 -18.38 -12.25
CA VAL A 173 20.68 -17.19 -12.10
C VAL A 173 19.28 -17.44 -12.63
N ASN A 174 18.31 -16.67 -12.18
CA ASN A 174 17.00 -16.60 -12.79
C ASN A 174 17.12 -15.77 -14.08
N TRP A 175 16.77 -16.37 -15.20
CA TRP A 175 16.89 -15.72 -16.52
C TRP A 175 15.51 -15.45 -17.10
N ASP A 176 15.30 -14.22 -17.56
CA ASP A 176 14.13 -13.82 -18.33
C ASP A 176 14.42 -13.99 -19.83
N PRO A 177 13.86 -15.02 -20.49
CA PRO A 177 14.18 -15.29 -21.89
C PRO A 177 13.53 -14.30 -22.88
N GLN A 178 12.50 -13.55 -22.45
CA GLN A 178 11.88 -12.53 -23.30
C GLN A 178 12.68 -11.23 -23.22
N ALA A 179 13.08 -10.80 -22.03
CA ALA A 179 13.91 -9.63 -21.83
C ALA A 179 15.40 -9.93 -22.08
N GLN A 180 15.78 -11.20 -22.15
CA GLN A 180 17.15 -11.70 -22.31
C GLN A 180 18.12 -11.12 -21.29
N THR A 181 17.72 -11.16 -20.02
CA THR A 181 18.51 -10.62 -18.89
C THR A 181 18.34 -11.45 -17.63
N ALA A 182 19.37 -11.39 -16.77
CA ALA A 182 19.31 -11.95 -15.42
C ALA A 182 18.33 -11.15 -14.54
N LEU A 183 17.70 -11.86 -13.62
CA LEU A 183 16.81 -11.33 -12.58
C LEU A 183 17.41 -11.66 -11.20
N SER A 184 17.12 -10.82 -10.21
CA SER A 184 17.32 -11.19 -8.80
C SER A 184 16.19 -12.13 -8.31
N ASP A 185 16.43 -12.85 -7.21
CA ASP A 185 15.46 -13.80 -6.67
C ASP A 185 14.13 -13.11 -6.32
N GLU A 186 14.17 -11.85 -5.87
CA GLU A 186 13.01 -11.04 -5.50
C GLU A 186 12.14 -10.63 -6.71
N GLU A 187 12.71 -10.60 -7.92
CA GLU A 187 11.99 -10.26 -9.17
C GLU A 187 11.22 -11.47 -9.75
N VAL A 188 11.24 -12.61 -9.07
CA VAL A 188 10.54 -13.85 -9.49
C VAL A 188 9.25 -14.01 -8.69
N ILE A 189 8.12 -14.04 -9.40
CA ILE A 189 6.80 -14.27 -8.81
C ILE A 189 6.39 -15.72 -9.03
N TYR A 190 6.17 -16.46 -7.95
CA TYR A 190 5.69 -17.83 -8.02
C TYR A 190 4.18 -17.87 -8.16
N LYS A 191 3.68 -18.57 -9.19
CA LYS A 191 2.27 -18.77 -9.44
C LYS A 191 1.94 -20.26 -9.38
N ASP A 192 0.73 -20.55 -8.90
CA ASP A 192 0.18 -21.90 -8.99
C ASP A 192 -0.25 -22.15 -10.43
N GLU A 193 0.33 -23.19 -11.06
CA GLU A 193 0.08 -23.57 -12.45
C GLU A 193 -0.41 -25.02 -12.52
N HIS A 194 -1.43 -25.24 -13.34
CA HIS A 194 -1.90 -26.59 -13.68
C HIS A 194 -1.03 -27.17 -14.78
N SER A 195 -0.05 -27.95 -14.37
CA SER A 195 0.95 -28.59 -15.23
C SER A 195 0.65 -30.07 -15.48
N LYS A 196 1.53 -30.73 -16.20
CA LYS A 196 1.56 -32.17 -16.35
C LYS A 196 2.83 -32.72 -15.72
N LEU A 197 2.72 -33.89 -15.10
CA LEU A 197 3.84 -34.68 -14.65
C LEU A 197 4.03 -35.87 -15.62
N TYR A 198 5.16 -35.90 -16.25
CA TYR A 198 5.51 -36.86 -17.28
C TYR A 198 6.39 -37.94 -16.66
N TYR A 199 6.00 -39.23 -16.79
CA TYR A 199 6.76 -40.38 -16.33
C TYR A 199 7.49 -41.00 -17.50
N LEU A 200 8.82 -40.90 -17.52
CA LEU A 200 9.69 -41.22 -18.64
C LEU A 200 10.51 -42.49 -18.37
N LYS A 201 10.67 -43.35 -19.39
CA LYS A 201 11.45 -44.60 -19.33
C LYS A 201 12.89 -44.35 -19.74
N TYR A 202 13.80 -44.47 -18.81
CA TYR A 202 15.25 -44.43 -19.03
C TYR A 202 15.74 -45.87 -19.11
N ARG A 203 16.16 -46.34 -20.30
CA ARG A 203 16.65 -47.68 -20.50
C ARG A 203 17.94 -47.93 -19.75
N VAL A 204 18.04 -49.04 -19.01
CA VAL A 204 19.28 -49.47 -18.37
C VAL A 204 20.19 -50.10 -19.41
N VAL A 205 21.47 -49.71 -19.42
CA VAL A 205 22.46 -50.19 -20.41
C VAL A 205 22.82 -51.66 -20.16
N GLU A 206 22.96 -52.06 -18.89
CA GLU A 206 23.35 -53.41 -18.50
C GLU A 206 22.19 -54.38 -18.67
N ALA A 207 22.40 -55.40 -19.46
CA ALA A 207 21.40 -56.41 -19.81
C ALA A 207 21.03 -57.35 -18.64
N ASP A 208 21.97 -57.60 -17.74
CA ASP A 208 21.83 -58.51 -16.60
C ASP A 208 21.59 -57.77 -15.27
N CYS A 209 20.41 -57.25 -15.06
CA CYS A 209 20.01 -56.67 -13.79
C CYS A 209 19.44 -57.75 -12.86
N LYS A 210 19.89 -57.74 -11.62
CA LYS A 210 19.41 -58.68 -10.57
C LYS A 210 18.77 -57.87 -9.42
N GLN A 211 17.78 -58.47 -8.79
CA GLN A 211 17.27 -57.98 -7.53
C GLN A 211 18.37 -58.07 -6.46
N VAL A 212 18.69 -56.95 -5.83
CA VAL A 212 19.76 -56.81 -4.83
C VAL A 212 19.16 -56.85 -3.42
N ASP A 213 17.99 -56.21 -3.25
CA ASP A 213 17.30 -56.09 -1.99
C ASP A 213 15.85 -56.55 -2.09
N GLU A 214 15.29 -57.08 -1.00
CA GLU A 214 13.87 -57.36 -0.88
C GLU A 214 13.12 -56.02 -0.89
N GLY A 215 12.26 -55.81 -1.91
CA GLY A 215 11.56 -54.52 -2.08
C GLY A 215 12.01 -53.74 -3.31
N ASN A 216 13.00 -54.20 -4.10
CA ASN A 216 13.35 -53.58 -5.37
C ASN A 216 12.16 -53.56 -6.32
N VAL A 217 11.93 -52.42 -6.98
CA VAL A 217 10.92 -52.22 -8.03
C VAL A 217 11.63 -52.16 -9.37
N MET A 218 11.80 -53.34 -10.03
CA MET A 218 12.44 -53.43 -11.32
C MET A 218 11.41 -53.40 -12.44
N HIS A 219 11.55 -52.45 -13.35
CA HIS A 219 10.71 -52.39 -14.56
C HIS A 219 11.40 -53.05 -15.72
N LYS A 220 10.65 -53.91 -16.46
CA LYS A 220 11.12 -54.62 -17.65
C LYS A 220 10.04 -54.73 -18.69
N ASP A 221 10.37 -54.50 -19.95
CA ASP A 221 9.52 -54.75 -21.10
C ASP A 221 10.30 -55.55 -22.15
N GLU A 222 9.75 -55.68 -23.37
CA GLU A 222 10.38 -56.43 -24.48
C GLU A 222 11.76 -55.87 -24.89
N LYS A 223 12.01 -54.57 -24.64
CA LYS A 223 13.27 -53.87 -24.97
C LYS A 223 14.31 -53.89 -23.84
N GLY A 224 14.01 -54.47 -22.68
CA GLY A 224 14.94 -54.63 -21.56
C GLY A 224 14.49 -53.91 -20.28
N TYR A 225 15.42 -53.70 -19.34
CA TYR A 225 15.16 -53.01 -18.07
C TYR A 225 15.13 -51.50 -18.26
N TYR A 226 14.32 -50.80 -17.45
CA TYR A 226 14.25 -49.35 -17.45
C TYR A 226 13.94 -48.83 -16.05
N ALA A 227 14.42 -47.61 -15.77
CA ALA A 227 14.03 -46.80 -14.63
C ALA A 227 12.98 -45.79 -15.06
N VAL A 228 12.10 -45.38 -14.13
CA VAL A 228 11.07 -44.40 -14.42
C VAL A 228 11.41 -43.11 -13.70
N VAL A 229 11.47 -41.98 -14.44
CA VAL A 229 11.69 -40.62 -13.93
C VAL A 229 10.42 -39.82 -14.11
N ALA A 230 10.01 -39.06 -13.08
CA ALA A 230 8.90 -38.14 -13.17
C ALA A 230 9.41 -36.71 -13.31
N THR A 231 8.95 -35.97 -14.31
CA THR A 231 9.35 -34.57 -14.55
C THR A 231 8.18 -33.71 -15.05
N THR A 232 8.16 -32.45 -14.65
CA THR A 232 7.25 -31.42 -15.21
C THR A 232 7.85 -30.75 -16.45
N ARG A 233 9.14 -30.98 -16.71
CA ARG A 233 9.92 -30.33 -17.77
C ARG A 233 10.60 -31.34 -18.70
N PRO A 234 9.81 -32.08 -19.52
CA PRO A 234 10.37 -33.12 -20.41
C PRO A 234 11.32 -32.54 -21.47
N GLU A 235 11.21 -31.27 -21.83
CA GLU A 235 12.13 -30.61 -22.75
C GLU A 235 13.58 -30.51 -22.24
N THR A 236 13.80 -30.62 -20.93
CA THR A 236 15.15 -30.46 -20.34
C THR A 236 15.96 -31.79 -20.37
N ILE A 237 15.33 -32.94 -20.72
CA ILE A 237 16.07 -34.20 -20.75
C ILE A 237 17.26 -34.21 -21.69
N MET A 238 17.23 -33.38 -22.73
CA MET A 238 18.35 -33.20 -23.65
C MET A 238 19.65 -32.75 -23.01
N GLY A 239 19.54 -32.14 -21.81
CA GLY A 239 20.67 -31.69 -20.98
C GLY A 239 21.02 -32.62 -19.82
N ASP A 240 20.37 -33.77 -19.68
CA ASP A 240 20.64 -34.72 -18.59
C ASP A 240 22.02 -35.30 -18.67
N THR A 241 22.74 -35.33 -17.54
CA THR A 241 24.10 -35.86 -17.44
C THR A 241 24.25 -36.93 -16.37
N ALA A 242 23.23 -37.16 -15.54
CA ALA A 242 23.12 -38.29 -14.60
C ALA A 242 21.66 -38.61 -14.27
N MET A 243 21.43 -39.78 -13.72
CA MET A 243 20.26 -40.12 -12.93
C MET A 243 20.69 -40.23 -11.47
N CYS A 244 19.95 -39.69 -10.53
CA CYS A 244 20.25 -39.77 -9.11
C CYS A 244 19.22 -40.60 -8.37
N ILE A 245 19.69 -41.47 -7.46
CA ILE A 245 18.87 -42.26 -6.53
C ILE A 245 19.32 -42.01 -5.11
N ASN A 246 18.43 -42.20 -4.14
CA ASN A 246 18.84 -42.20 -2.73
C ASN A 246 19.48 -43.55 -2.37
N PRO A 247 20.68 -43.58 -1.75
CA PRO A 247 21.35 -44.81 -1.38
C PRO A 247 20.57 -45.70 -0.39
N GLU A 248 19.60 -45.13 0.33
CA GLU A 248 18.74 -45.80 1.29
C GLU A 248 17.38 -46.22 0.70
N ASP A 249 17.08 -45.85 -0.56
CA ASP A 249 15.82 -46.20 -1.22
C ASP A 249 15.84 -47.65 -1.74
N VAL A 250 15.33 -48.57 -0.94
CA VAL A 250 15.27 -49.98 -1.24
C VAL A 250 14.65 -50.27 -2.61
N LYS A 251 13.70 -49.46 -3.11
CA LYS A 251 13.06 -49.64 -4.42
C LYS A 251 14.06 -49.58 -5.58
N ASN A 252 15.05 -48.68 -5.46
CA ASN A 252 15.93 -48.30 -6.56
C ASN A 252 17.40 -48.74 -6.37
N THR A 253 17.74 -49.45 -5.30
CA THR A 253 19.12 -49.92 -5.04
C THR A 253 19.68 -50.85 -6.15
N TRP A 254 18.82 -51.48 -6.90
CA TRP A 254 19.21 -52.32 -8.06
C TRP A 254 19.88 -51.50 -9.20
N LEU A 255 19.70 -50.16 -9.20
CA LEU A 255 20.30 -49.26 -10.18
C LEU A 255 21.72 -48.79 -9.78
N LYS A 256 22.20 -49.09 -8.58
CA LYS A 256 23.56 -48.71 -8.13
C LYS A 256 24.63 -49.18 -9.11
N GLY A 257 25.50 -48.20 -9.48
CA GLY A 257 26.61 -48.45 -10.41
C GLY A 257 26.20 -48.79 -11.84
N LYS A 258 24.95 -48.60 -12.21
CA LYS A 258 24.41 -48.79 -13.55
C LYS A 258 24.50 -47.51 -14.38
N HIS A 259 24.24 -47.66 -15.67
CA HIS A 259 24.09 -46.58 -16.63
C HIS A 259 22.70 -46.63 -17.25
N VAL A 260 22.18 -45.47 -17.62
CA VAL A 260 20.89 -45.33 -18.28
C VAL A 260 21.01 -44.51 -19.55
N ILE A 261 20.10 -44.73 -20.50
CA ILE A 261 20.06 -43.99 -21.77
C ILE A 261 18.99 -42.92 -21.67
N VAL A 262 19.37 -41.67 -21.93
CA VAL A 262 18.45 -40.53 -22.02
C VAL A 262 17.47 -40.76 -23.17
N PRO A 263 16.14 -40.73 -22.90
CA PRO A 263 15.11 -40.97 -23.91
C PRO A 263 15.25 -40.04 -25.13
N LEU A 264 15.02 -40.55 -26.33
CA LEU A 264 15.13 -39.85 -27.62
C LEU A 264 16.56 -39.39 -27.97
N VAL A 265 17.33 -38.92 -26.99
CA VAL A 265 18.69 -38.41 -27.20
C VAL A 265 19.72 -39.52 -27.44
N GLY A 266 19.53 -40.66 -26.75
CA GLY A 266 20.44 -41.81 -26.88
C GLY A 266 21.75 -41.67 -26.11
N ARG A 267 21.95 -40.64 -25.32
CA ARG A 267 23.15 -40.44 -24.49
C ARG A 267 23.12 -41.41 -23.32
N GLU A 268 24.22 -42.08 -23.08
CA GLU A 268 24.47 -42.89 -21.90
C GLU A 268 24.93 -42.02 -20.75
N ILE A 269 24.28 -42.13 -19.59
CA ILE A 269 24.58 -41.35 -18.37
C ILE A 269 24.67 -42.26 -17.14
N PRO A 270 25.52 -41.94 -16.14
CA PRO A 270 25.66 -42.74 -14.94
C PRO A 270 24.47 -42.58 -13.98
N VAL A 271 24.20 -43.61 -13.19
CA VAL A 271 23.36 -43.53 -12.00
C VAL A 271 24.25 -43.19 -10.81
N ILE A 272 24.02 -42.01 -10.21
CA ILE A 272 24.71 -41.50 -9.02
C ILE A 272 23.86 -41.69 -7.79
N GLU A 273 24.48 -41.68 -6.61
CA GLU A 273 23.81 -41.85 -5.32
C GLU A 273 23.92 -40.55 -4.49
N ASP A 274 22.78 -40.02 -4.04
CA ASP A 274 22.74 -38.86 -3.16
C ASP A 274 21.51 -38.87 -2.26
N THR A 275 21.67 -38.49 -0.99
CA THR A 275 20.61 -38.38 0.01
C THR A 275 19.65 -37.20 -0.26
N TYR A 276 19.97 -36.34 -1.22
CA TYR A 276 19.10 -35.27 -1.69
C TYR A 276 17.76 -35.81 -2.26
N VAL A 277 17.76 -36.98 -2.89
CA VAL A 277 16.54 -37.54 -3.47
C VAL A 277 15.60 -38.02 -2.38
N ASP A 278 14.38 -37.47 -2.37
CA ASP A 278 13.33 -37.86 -1.44
C ASP A 278 12.78 -39.26 -1.81
N ILE A 279 12.92 -40.21 -0.92
CA ILE A 279 12.45 -41.59 -1.08
C ILE A 279 10.92 -41.71 -1.24
N GLN A 280 10.20 -40.75 -0.65
CA GLN A 280 8.73 -40.77 -0.64
C GLN A 280 8.11 -40.01 -1.81
N PHE A 281 8.90 -39.22 -2.52
CA PHE A 281 8.40 -38.39 -3.63
C PHE A 281 8.63 -39.06 -4.99
N GLY A 282 7.56 -39.15 -5.80
CA GLY A 282 7.61 -39.62 -7.17
C GLY A 282 8.07 -41.09 -7.29
N THR A 283 9.05 -41.34 -8.15
CA THR A 283 9.60 -42.66 -8.42
C THR A 283 10.85 -43.00 -7.59
N GLY A 284 11.41 -42.04 -6.86
CA GLY A 284 12.70 -42.14 -6.21
C GLY A 284 13.90 -42.08 -7.17
N CYS A 285 13.66 -41.88 -8.47
CA CYS A 285 14.68 -41.64 -9.50
C CYS A 285 14.58 -40.20 -9.98
N LEU A 286 15.65 -39.43 -9.80
CA LEU A 286 15.74 -38.01 -10.23
C LEU A 286 16.65 -37.89 -11.45
N LYS A 287 16.17 -37.32 -12.55
CA LYS A 287 17.04 -36.87 -13.63
C LYS A 287 17.85 -35.66 -13.18
N VAL A 288 19.10 -35.57 -13.55
CA VAL A 288 20.00 -34.45 -13.16
C VAL A 288 20.40 -33.67 -14.41
N THR A 289 19.93 -32.42 -14.45
CA THR A 289 20.19 -31.48 -15.54
C THR A 289 20.91 -30.23 -14.99
N PRO A 290 22.24 -30.28 -14.79
CA PRO A 290 22.99 -29.25 -14.06
C PRO A 290 22.92 -27.85 -14.65
N ALA A 291 22.55 -27.68 -15.93
CA ALA A 291 22.42 -26.40 -16.57
C ALA A 291 21.08 -25.67 -16.31
N HIS A 292 20.01 -26.42 -15.88
CA HIS A 292 18.64 -25.92 -15.93
C HIS A 292 17.83 -26.09 -14.64
N ASP A 293 18.50 -26.48 -13.55
CA ASP A 293 17.93 -26.56 -12.22
C ASP A 293 18.99 -26.27 -11.18
N ILE A 294 18.64 -25.46 -10.14
CA ILE A 294 19.60 -25.01 -9.13
C ILE A 294 20.09 -26.15 -8.24
N ASN A 295 19.23 -27.14 -7.94
CA ASN A 295 19.56 -28.28 -7.11
C ASN A 295 20.37 -29.31 -7.93
N ASP A 296 19.98 -29.50 -9.20
CA ASP A 296 20.74 -30.38 -10.13
C ASP A 296 22.14 -29.82 -10.38
N HIS A 297 22.28 -28.46 -10.41
CA HIS A 297 23.58 -27.83 -10.50
C HIS A 297 24.46 -28.14 -9.28
N ALA A 298 23.89 -28.06 -8.05
CA ALA A 298 24.61 -28.41 -6.83
C ALA A 298 25.04 -29.91 -6.84
N LEU A 299 24.16 -30.81 -7.29
CA LEU A 299 24.49 -32.21 -7.50
C LEU A 299 25.60 -32.36 -8.55
N GLY A 300 25.50 -31.61 -9.66
CA GLY A 300 26.51 -31.62 -10.73
C GLY A 300 27.91 -31.24 -10.24
N LEU A 301 28.01 -30.20 -9.41
CA LEU A 301 29.27 -29.81 -8.77
C LEU A 301 29.80 -30.89 -7.81
N LYS A 302 28.92 -31.44 -6.95
CA LYS A 302 29.27 -32.45 -5.96
C LYS A 302 29.79 -33.76 -6.60
N HIS A 303 29.17 -34.14 -7.70
CA HIS A 303 29.50 -35.38 -8.42
C HIS A 303 30.35 -35.19 -9.69
N SER A 304 30.86 -33.96 -9.92
CA SER A 304 31.69 -33.60 -11.09
C SER A 304 31.05 -33.97 -12.44
N LEU A 305 29.75 -33.70 -12.58
CA LEU A 305 29.00 -33.99 -13.79
C LEU A 305 29.26 -32.91 -14.86
N GLU A 306 29.14 -33.33 -16.12
CA GLU A 306 29.12 -32.40 -17.25
C GLU A 306 27.90 -31.47 -17.17
N THR A 307 28.04 -30.24 -17.64
CA THR A 307 26.95 -29.26 -17.70
C THR A 307 26.66 -28.93 -19.16
N ILE A 308 25.47 -29.29 -19.63
CA ILE A 308 25.04 -29.09 -21.02
C ILE A 308 23.92 -28.06 -21.06
N ASP A 309 24.21 -26.84 -21.52
CA ASP A 309 23.24 -25.75 -21.67
C ASP A 309 22.48 -25.91 -23.00
N ILE A 310 21.22 -26.33 -22.89
CA ILE A 310 20.35 -26.60 -24.04
C ILE A 310 19.47 -25.44 -24.46
N PHE A 311 19.57 -24.27 -23.81
CA PHE A 311 18.78 -23.10 -24.14
C PHE A 311 19.65 -21.91 -24.57
N ASN A 312 19.25 -21.26 -25.64
CA ASN A 312 19.71 -19.93 -26.02
C ASN A 312 19.14 -18.87 -25.09
N ASP A 313 19.71 -17.67 -25.09
CA ASP A 313 19.27 -16.55 -24.25
C ASP A 313 17.80 -16.14 -24.46
N ASN A 314 17.26 -16.34 -25.67
CA ASN A 314 15.86 -16.07 -25.99
C ASN A 314 14.90 -17.23 -25.67
N GLY A 315 15.37 -18.28 -24.99
CA GLY A 315 14.56 -19.45 -24.60
C GLY A 315 14.30 -20.45 -25.73
N THR A 316 14.95 -20.33 -26.89
CA THR A 316 14.93 -21.37 -27.92
C THR A 316 15.95 -22.47 -27.62
N ILE A 317 15.74 -23.64 -28.18
CA ILE A 317 16.66 -24.77 -28.03
C ILE A 317 17.98 -24.47 -28.71
N SER A 318 19.11 -24.73 -28.03
CA SER A 318 20.46 -24.54 -28.53
C SER A 318 20.97 -25.76 -29.35
N GLU A 319 22.07 -25.58 -30.07
CA GLU A 319 22.73 -26.67 -30.81
C GLU A 319 23.20 -27.81 -29.90
N ALA A 320 23.54 -27.50 -28.63
CA ALA A 320 23.98 -28.50 -27.65
C ALA A 320 22.91 -29.55 -27.32
N ALA A 321 21.65 -29.23 -27.53
CA ALA A 321 20.53 -30.17 -27.34
C ALA A 321 20.49 -31.29 -28.36
N GLY A 322 20.99 -31.05 -29.57
CA GLY A 322 21.00 -32.01 -30.69
C GLY A 322 19.63 -32.28 -31.34
N LEU A 323 18.53 -32.00 -30.66
CA LEU A 323 17.15 -32.13 -31.12
C LEU A 323 16.41 -30.79 -30.98
N TYR A 324 15.42 -30.55 -31.83
CA TYR A 324 14.53 -29.36 -31.80
C TYR A 324 15.25 -28.00 -31.85
N VAL A 325 16.47 -27.94 -32.37
CA VAL A 325 17.31 -26.72 -32.41
C VAL A 325 16.55 -25.54 -33.01
N GLY A 326 16.62 -24.39 -32.35
CA GLY A 326 15.97 -23.14 -32.76
C GLY A 326 14.48 -23.02 -32.45
N GLN A 327 13.84 -24.10 -31.94
CA GLN A 327 12.42 -24.05 -31.56
C GLN A 327 12.23 -23.48 -30.14
N ASP A 328 11.07 -22.87 -29.89
CA ASP A 328 10.73 -22.36 -28.53
C ASP A 328 10.56 -23.52 -27.54
N ARG A 329 11.12 -23.35 -26.33
CA ARG A 329 11.13 -24.36 -25.27
C ARG A 329 9.73 -24.83 -24.84
N MET A 330 8.72 -23.94 -24.87
CA MET A 330 7.36 -24.28 -24.45
C MET A 330 6.63 -25.11 -25.53
N ASP A 331 6.95 -24.87 -26.79
CA ASP A 331 6.46 -25.66 -27.90
C ASP A 331 7.15 -27.02 -27.93
N VAL A 332 8.47 -27.05 -27.68
CA VAL A 332 9.22 -28.29 -27.56
C VAL A 332 8.74 -29.15 -26.41
N ARG A 333 8.35 -28.57 -25.26
CA ARG A 333 7.73 -29.32 -24.14
C ARG A 333 6.52 -30.16 -24.61
N LYS A 334 5.69 -29.57 -25.46
CA LYS A 334 4.50 -30.24 -25.99
C LYS A 334 4.86 -31.29 -27.07
N GLN A 335 5.85 -30.96 -27.90
CA GLN A 335 6.26 -31.83 -29.00
C GLN A 335 7.03 -33.06 -28.49
N ILE A 336 8.01 -32.87 -27.59
CA ILE A 336 8.82 -33.97 -27.04
C ILE A 336 7.96 -34.96 -26.25
N ALA A 337 6.88 -34.51 -25.59
CA ALA A 337 5.95 -35.41 -24.92
C ALA A 337 5.26 -36.39 -25.91
N LYS A 338 4.84 -35.88 -27.08
CA LYS A 338 4.27 -36.70 -28.14
C LYS A 338 5.29 -37.66 -28.75
N ASP A 339 6.52 -37.22 -28.96
CA ASP A 339 7.58 -38.02 -29.53
C ASP A 339 8.02 -39.14 -28.59
N LEU A 340 8.06 -38.85 -27.27
CA LEU A 340 8.30 -39.86 -26.21
C LEU A 340 7.18 -40.91 -26.16
N GLU A 341 5.93 -40.48 -26.30
CA GLU A 341 4.79 -41.39 -26.36
C GLU A 341 4.85 -42.31 -27.61
N ALA A 342 5.09 -41.70 -28.78
CA ALA A 342 5.24 -42.44 -30.04
C ALA A 342 6.40 -43.42 -30.04
N ALA A 343 7.51 -43.13 -29.36
CA ALA A 343 8.66 -44.01 -29.18
C ALA A 343 8.46 -45.13 -28.13
N GLY A 344 7.34 -45.07 -27.37
CA GLY A 344 7.05 -45.97 -26.26
C GLY A 344 7.93 -45.74 -25.03
N LEU A 345 8.46 -44.50 -24.89
CA LEU A 345 9.34 -44.08 -23.79
C LEU A 345 8.59 -43.27 -22.74
N MET A 346 7.28 -43.11 -22.90
CA MET A 346 6.36 -42.52 -21.90
C MET A 346 5.65 -43.64 -21.14
N GLU A 347 5.72 -43.64 -19.82
CA GLU A 347 4.98 -44.58 -18.97
C GLU A 347 3.56 -44.11 -18.73
N LYS A 348 3.41 -42.87 -18.29
CA LYS A 348 2.13 -42.19 -18.05
C LYS A 348 2.29 -40.69 -17.99
N ILE A 349 1.17 -39.97 -18.05
CA ILE A 349 1.06 -38.52 -17.81
C ILE A 349 -0.03 -38.30 -16.78
N GLU A 350 0.21 -37.44 -15.79
CA GLU A 350 -0.74 -37.07 -14.76
C GLU A 350 -0.88 -35.55 -14.70
N ASP A 351 -2.06 -35.05 -14.29
CA ASP A 351 -2.24 -33.66 -13.96
C ASP A 351 -1.50 -33.34 -12.67
N TYR A 352 -0.80 -32.22 -12.64
CA TYR A 352 0.03 -31.84 -11.51
C TYR A 352 0.02 -30.35 -11.27
N ASP A 353 -0.39 -29.95 -10.05
CA ASP A 353 -0.34 -28.56 -9.63
C ASP A 353 1.02 -28.27 -9.03
N ASN A 354 1.71 -27.27 -9.57
CA ASN A 354 3.01 -26.83 -9.07
C ASN A 354 3.16 -25.31 -9.10
N LYS A 355 4.13 -24.83 -8.35
CA LYS A 355 4.51 -23.40 -8.37
C LYS A 355 5.59 -23.15 -9.40
N VAL A 356 5.30 -22.29 -10.36
CA VAL A 356 6.24 -21.88 -11.42
C VAL A 356 6.67 -20.46 -11.20
N GLY A 357 7.96 -20.17 -11.28
CA GLY A 357 8.52 -18.82 -11.21
C GLY A 357 8.30 -18.06 -12.52
N PHE A 358 7.78 -16.83 -12.41
CA PHE A 358 7.57 -15.92 -13.53
C PHE A 358 8.36 -14.63 -13.31
N SER A 359 8.86 -14.06 -14.39
CA SER A 359 9.40 -12.69 -14.35
C SER A 359 8.31 -11.70 -13.97
N GLU A 360 8.55 -10.88 -12.95
CA GLU A 360 7.62 -9.82 -12.56
C GLU A 360 7.36 -8.82 -13.68
N ARG A 361 8.33 -8.63 -14.58
CA ARG A 361 8.32 -7.58 -15.61
C ARG A 361 7.69 -8.01 -16.92
N THR A 362 8.02 -9.20 -17.41
CA THR A 362 7.55 -9.72 -18.70
C THR A 362 6.42 -10.72 -18.55
N ASN A 363 6.21 -11.23 -17.32
CA ASN A 363 5.20 -12.24 -17.01
C ASN A 363 5.40 -13.57 -17.78
N VAL A 364 6.64 -13.91 -18.12
CA VAL A 364 6.99 -15.20 -18.72
C VAL A 364 7.65 -16.12 -17.68
N PRO A 365 7.53 -17.45 -17.81
CA PRO A 365 8.27 -18.40 -16.97
C PRO A 365 9.77 -18.14 -17.08
N ILE A 366 10.44 -18.02 -15.94
CA ILE A 366 11.90 -17.87 -15.89
C ILE A 366 12.61 -19.18 -16.26
N GLU A 367 13.89 -19.05 -16.65
CA GLU A 367 14.78 -20.19 -16.82
C GLU A 367 15.94 -20.12 -15.83
N PRO A 368 16.16 -21.14 -14.99
CA PRO A 368 17.45 -21.28 -14.33
C PRO A 368 18.55 -21.44 -15.36
N LYS A 369 19.56 -20.56 -15.35
CA LYS A 369 20.61 -20.52 -16.36
C LYS A 369 21.97 -20.23 -15.73
N LEU A 370 23.00 -20.96 -16.12
CA LEU A 370 24.38 -20.64 -15.78
C LEU A 370 24.84 -19.42 -16.58
N SER A 371 25.22 -18.37 -15.89
CA SER A 371 25.67 -17.14 -16.52
C SER A 371 26.79 -16.49 -15.72
N THR A 372 27.71 -15.84 -16.44
CA THR A 372 28.75 -15.00 -15.84
C THR A 372 28.13 -13.63 -15.52
N GLN A 373 27.95 -13.33 -14.26
CA GLN A 373 27.30 -12.12 -13.79
C GLN A 373 28.17 -11.41 -12.74
N TRP A 374 27.79 -10.15 -12.42
CA TRP A 374 28.34 -9.40 -11.31
C TRP A 374 27.47 -9.58 -10.09
N PHE A 375 28.08 -9.85 -8.94
CA PHE A 375 27.40 -10.11 -7.67
C PHE A 375 27.95 -9.23 -6.56
N LEU A 376 27.04 -8.83 -5.65
CA LEU A 376 27.37 -8.20 -4.38
C LEU A 376 27.21 -9.24 -3.26
N LYS A 377 28.26 -9.43 -2.44
CA LYS A 377 28.20 -10.27 -1.23
C LYS A 377 27.31 -9.62 -0.20
N MET A 378 26.20 -10.26 0.14
CA MET A 378 25.18 -9.63 0.96
C MET A 378 25.28 -9.91 2.47
N GLN A 379 26.01 -10.93 2.89
CA GLN A 379 26.10 -11.30 4.32
C GLN A 379 26.63 -10.13 5.17
N HIS A 380 27.69 -9.46 4.71
CA HIS A 380 28.23 -8.27 5.39
C HIS A 380 27.17 -7.20 5.65
N PHE A 381 26.33 -6.94 4.67
CA PHE A 381 25.26 -5.94 4.76
C PHE A 381 24.09 -6.41 5.65
N ALA A 382 23.77 -7.70 5.64
CA ALA A 382 22.74 -8.26 6.51
C ALA A 382 23.15 -8.14 7.99
N ASP A 383 24.42 -8.39 8.29
CA ASP A 383 24.97 -8.27 9.65
C ASP A 383 24.89 -6.82 10.17
N LEU A 384 25.01 -5.83 9.28
CA LEU A 384 24.85 -4.41 9.61
C LEU A 384 23.37 -3.99 9.76
N ALA A 385 22.48 -4.52 8.94
CA ALA A 385 21.12 -4.03 8.79
C ALA A 385 20.09 -4.72 9.71
N LEU A 386 20.35 -5.96 10.17
CA LEU A 386 19.42 -6.70 11.01
C LEU A 386 19.28 -6.13 12.43
N PRO A 387 20.38 -5.84 13.17
CA PRO A 387 20.30 -5.42 14.56
C PRO A 387 19.48 -4.15 14.79
N PRO A 388 19.62 -3.05 14.01
CA PRO A 388 18.93 -1.80 14.30
C PRO A 388 17.40 -1.89 14.15
N VAL A 389 16.90 -2.76 13.28
CA VAL A 389 15.45 -3.01 13.15
C VAL A 389 14.95 -3.91 14.29
N MET A 390 15.74 -4.90 14.69
CA MET A 390 15.36 -5.80 15.79
C MET A 390 15.33 -5.08 17.15
N SER A 391 16.19 -4.11 17.38
CA SER A 391 16.27 -3.30 18.61
C SER A 391 15.30 -2.12 18.66
N ASP A 392 14.48 -1.89 17.60
CA ASP A 392 13.65 -0.70 17.44
C ASP A 392 14.46 0.63 17.38
N GLU A 393 15.75 0.60 17.01
CA GLU A 393 16.49 1.81 16.61
C GLU A 393 15.90 2.38 15.32
N ILE A 394 15.47 1.49 14.41
CA ILE A 394 14.58 1.79 13.28
C ILE A 394 13.23 1.14 13.56
N GLU A 395 12.19 1.94 13.68
CA GLU A 395 10.86 1.46 14.02
C GLU A 395 10.00 1.21 12.79
N PHE A 396 9.37 0.02 12.72
CA PHE A 396 8.45 -0.35 11.64
C PHE A 396 7.00 -0.21 12.09
N TYR A 397 6.19 0.46 11.26
CA TYR A 397 4.75 0.63 11.46
C TYR A 397 3.97 0.03 10.29
N PRO A 398 3.20 -1.05 10.48
CA PRO A 398 3.06 -1.84 11.73
C PRO A 398 4.25 -2.78 12.00
N LYS A 399 4.47 -3.11 13.26
CA LYS A 399 5.59 -3.96 13.73
C LYS A 399 5.61 -5.38 13.15
N LYS A 400 4.49 -5.88 12.61
CA LYS A 400 4.40 -7.23 12.01
C LYS A 400 5.46 -7.48 10.93
N TYR A 401 5.88 -6.46 10.19
CA TYR A 401 6.87 -6.57 9.13
C TYR A 401 8.31 -6.81 9.61
N LYS A 402 8.60 -6.65 10.90
CA LYS A 402 9.91 -7.00 11.49
C LYS A 402 10.23 -8.50 11.31
N ASN A 403 9.22 -9.38 11.44
CA ASN A 403 9.44 -10.82 11.28
C ASN A 403 9.78 -11.18 9.83
N THR A 404 9.08 -10.58 8.86
CA THR A 404 9.36 -10.76 7.43
C THR A 404 10.75 -10.25 7.07
N TYR A 405 11.12 -9.08 7.59
CA TYR A 405 12.46 -8.48 7.43
C TYR A 405 13.56 -9.38 8.00
N ARG A 406 13.38 -9.88 9.24
CA ARG A 406 14.32 -10.82 9.88
C ARG A 406 14.53 -12.06 9.04
N HIS A 407 13.44 -12.75 8.67
CA HIS A 407 13.51 -14.01 7.94
C HIS A 407 14.29 -13.87 6.62
N TRP A 408 14.10 -12.76 5.92
CA TRP A 408 14.80 -12.51 4.66
C TRP A 408 16.31 -12.26 4.90
N LEU A 409 16.68 -11.44 5.88
CA LEU A 409 18.09 -11.14 6.17
C LEU A 409 18.86 -12.36 6.70
N GLU A 410 18.22 -13.21 7.49
CA GLU A 410 18.83 -14.45 8.00
C GLU A 410 19.08 -15.48 6.89
N ASN A 411 18.38 -15.39 5.77
CA ASN A 411 18.50 -16.29 4.62
C ASN A 411 19.00 -15.58 3.36
N ILE A 412 19.70 -14.47 3.51
CA ILE A 412 20.11 -13.62 2.40
C ILE A 412 21.10 -14.33 1.48
N LYS A 413 20.93 -14.14 0.17
CA LYS A 413 21.84 -14.61 -0.87
C LYS A 413 22.57 -13.44 -1.49
N ASP A 414 23.68 -13.74 -2.18
CA ASP A 414 24.41 -12.73 -2.94
C ASP A 414 23.51 -12.12 -4.03
N TRP A 415 23.52 -10.81 -4.13
CA TRP A 415 22.69 -10.08 -5.07
C TRP A 415 23.33 -10.01 -6.46
N CYS A 416 22.66 -10.56 -7.47
CA CYS A 416 23.02 -10.39 -8.86
C CYS A 416 22.71 -8.95 -9.30
N ILE A 417 23.74 -8.14 -9.50
CA ILE A 417 23.62 -6.70 -9.78
C ILE A 417 23.76 -6.34 -11.26
N SER A 418 24.12 -7.26 -12.14
CA SER A 418 24.22 -7.01 -13.58
C SER A 418 22.95 -7.34 -14.34
N ARG A 419 22.66 -6.51 -15.34
CA ARG A 419 21.52 -6.67 -16.27
C ARG A 419 22.00 -6.47 -17.70
N GLN A 420 21.59 -7.34 -18.60
CA GLN A 420 21.96 -7.30 -20.04
C GLN A 420 21.06 -6.29 -20.77
N LEU A 421 21.11 -5.04 -20.31
CA LEU A 421 20.30 -3.92 -20.78
C LEU A 421 21.19 -2.81 -21.33
N TRP A 422 20.59 -1.91 -22.10
CA TRP A 422 21.25 -0.67 -22.52
C TRP A 422 20.84 0.53 -21.67
N TRP A 423 19.62 0.50 -21.09
CA TRP A 423 19.09 1.54 -20.24
C TRP A 423 19.42 1.27 -18.76
N GLY A 424 20.30 2.08 -18.19
CA GLY A 424 20.74 1.99 -16.80
C GLY A 424 22.18 2.47 -16.63
N HIS A 425 22.69 2.40 -15.40
CA HIS A 425 24.07 2.72 -15.08
C HIS A 425 24.98 1.62 -15.63
N ARG A 426 25.77 1.94 -16.62
CA ARG A 426 26.71 1.00 -17.22
C ARG A 426 27.79 0.62 -16.21
N ILE A 427 28.09 -0.67 -16.09
CA ILE A 427 29.08 -1.17 -15.13
C ILE A 427 30.46 -0.61 -15.47
N PRO A 428 31.21 -0.04 -14.47
CA PRO A 428 32.50 0.64 -14.70
C PRO A 428 33.68 -0.37 -14.70
N ALA A 429 33.52 -1.47 -15.42
CA ALA A 429 34.54 -2.48 -15.61
C ALA A 429 35.06 -2.42 -17.03
N TYR A 430 36.36 -2.45 -17.19
CA TYR A 430 37.05 -2.27 -18.47
C TYR A 430 37.95 -3.46 -18.76
N TYR A 431 37.72 -4.10 -19.88
CA TYR A 431 38.45 -5.29 -20.33
C TYR A 431 39.57 -4.87 -21.30
N PHE A 432 40.66 -5.61 -21.24
CA PHE A 432 41.84 -5.39 -22.11
C PHE A 432 42.69 -6.68 -22.20
N MET A 433 43.64 -6.70 -23.13
CA MET A 433 44.62 -7.78 -23.20
C MET A 433 45.84 -7.41 -22.35
N ASN A 434 46.13 -8.20 -21.32
CA ASN A 434 47.33 -7.99 -20.51
C ASN A 434 48.64 -8.35 -21.28
N ALA A 435 49.79 -8.16 -20.63
CA ALA A 435 51.10 -8.41 -21.23
C ALA A 435 51.29 -9.88 -21.68
N ASP A 436 50.58 -10.84 -21.06
CA ASP A 436 50.60 -12.26 -21.39
C ASP A 436 49.61 -12.64 -22.53
N GLY A 437 48.91 -11.65 -23.12
CA GLY A 437 47.91 -11.86 -24.14
C GLY A 437 46.62 -12.48 -23.64
N LYS A 438 46.34 -12.39 -22.32
CA LYS A 438 45.09 -12.87 -21.70
C LYS A 438 44.16 -11.71 -21.49
N ARG A 439 42.85 -11.94 -21.68
CA ARG A 439 41.82 -10.95 -21.35
C ARG A 439 41.77 -10.74 -19.84
N ASP A 440 41.97 -9.53 -19.41
CA ASP A 440 41.96 -9.10 -18.00
C ASP A 440 40.98 -7.94 -17.82
N CYS A 441 40.68 -7.54 -16.60
CA CYS A 441 39.71 -6.52 -16.26
C CYS A 441 40.24 -5.59 -15.16
N VAL A 442 39.87 -4.32 -15.25
CA VAL A 442 40.01 -3.32 -14.18
C VAL A 442 38.67 -2.61 -13.95
N VAL A 443 38.46 -2.16 -12.72
CA VAL A 443 37.29 -1.35 -12.33
C VAL A 443 37.77 0.04 -11.96
N ALA A 444 37.14 1.07 -12.54
CA ALA A 444 37.48 2.46 -12.29
C ALA A 444 36.32 3.40 -12.60
N GLU A 445 36.30 4.57 -11.98
CA GLU A 445 35.21 5.54 -12.13
C GLU A 445 35.13 6.17 -13.53
N THR A 446 36.29 6.26 -14.22
CA THR A 446 36.40 6.81 -15.58
C THR A 446 37.33 5.95 -16.48
N GLU A 447 37.23 6.13 -17.78
CA GLU A 447 38.08 5.43 -18.75
C GLU A 447 39.54 5.76 -18.57
N GLU A 448 39.85 7.02 -18.20
CA GLU A 448 41.24 7.46 -17.97
C GLU A 448 41.84 6.76 -16.74
N ALA A 449 41.06 6.70 -15.63
CA ALA A 449 41.49 5.99 -14.45
C ALA A 449 41.59 4.47 -14.68
N ALA A 450 40.74 3.93 -15.55
CA ALA A 450 40.84 2.54 -15.98
C ALA A 450 42.12 2.28 -16.77
N LEU A 451 42.45 3.17 -17.68
CA LEU A 451 43.71 3.08 -18.48
C LEU A 451 44.93 3.10 -17.56
N GLU A 452 44.97 3.98 -16.56
CA GLU A 452 46.09 4.03 -15.61
C GLU A 452 46.24 2.70 -14.85
N LYS A 453 45.13 2.13 -14.35
CA LYS A 453 45.11 0.81 -13.70
C LYS A 453 45.54 -0.32 -14.67
N ALA A 454 45.08 -0.27 -15.91
CA ALA A 454 45.41 -1.28 -16.93
C ALA A 454 46.87 -1.22 -17.36
N LYS A 455 47.47 -0.03 -17.47
CA LYS A 455 48.87 0.16 -17.79
C LYS A 455 49.83 -0.47 -16.79
N ALA A 456 49.39 -0.65 -15.53
CA ALA A 456 50.16 -1.41 -14.56
C ALA A 456 50.31 -2.89 -14.93
N LYS A 457 49.36 -3.43 -15.76
CA LYS A 457 49.36 -4.81 -16.25
C LYS A 457 49.84 -4.95 -17.70
N ASN A 458 49.81 -3.89 -18.47
CA ASN A 458 50.37 -3.80 -19.83
C ASN A 458 50.62 -2.32 -20.19
N CYS A 459 51.85 -1.87 -20.16
CA CYS A 459 52.21 -0.46 -20.33
C CYS A 459 51.94 0.11 -21.73
N ASN A 460 51.70 -0.73 -22.74
CA ASN A 460 51.46 -0.32 -24.12
C ASN A 460 50.01 0.03 -24.46
N LEU A 461 49.09 -0.09 -23.50
CA LEU A 461 47.68 0.17 -23.74
C LEU A 461 47.36 1.64 -23.98
N GLU A 462 46.44 1.89 -24.88
CA GLU A 462 45.79 3.17 -25.15
C GLU A 462 44.28 3.07 -24.82
N LEU A 463 43.56 4.19 -24.75
CA LEU A 463 42.11 4.20 -24.47
C LEU A 463 41.32 3.30 -25.42
N LYS A 464 41.67 3.27 -26.70
CA LYS A 464 41.02 2.42 -27.72
C LYS A 464 41.14 0.91 -27.47
N ASP A 465 42.08 0.50 -26.62
CA ASP A 465 42.32 -0.91 -26.29
C ASP A 465 41.47 -1.38 -25.07
N LEU A 466 40.72 -0.46 -24.45
CA LEU A 466 39.80 -0.73 -23.40
C LEU A 466 38.38 -0.97 -23.93
N GLU A 467 37.76 -2.05 -23.49
CA GLU A 467 36.36 -2.35 -23.79
C GLU A 467 35.57 -2.28 -22.49
N GLN A 468 34.68 -1.28 -22.34
CA GLN A 468 33.84 -1.20 -21.16
C GLN A 468 32.79 -2.30 -21.19
N GLU A 469 32.46 -2.86 -20.00
CA GLU A 469 31.38 -3.82 -19.81
C GLU A 469 30.10 -3.34 -20.50
N SER A 470 29.41 -4.26 -21.19
CA SER A 470 28.16 -3.94 -21.89
C SER A 470 26.93 -3.87 -20.97
N ASP A 471 26.98 -4.56 -19.83
CA ASP A 471 25.88 -4.68 -18.92
C ASP A 471 25.67 -3.41 -18.09
N CYS A 472 24.43 -3.20 -17.66
CA CYS A 472 24.05 -2.16 -16.71
C CYS A 472 23.80 -2.75 -15.33
N LEU A 473 23.84 -1.88 -14.33
CA LEU A 473 23.47 -2.22 -12.96
C LEU A 473 21.95 -2.35 -12.81
N ASP A 474 21.53 -3.22 -11.93
CA ASP A 474 20.16 -3.28 -11.41
C ASP A 474 19.71 -1.90 -10.92
N THR A 475 18.47 -1.50 -11.23
CA THR A 475 17.91 -0.20 -10.81
C THR A 475 18.00 0.01 -9.31
N TRP A 476 17.84 -1.06 -8.52
CA TRP A 476 17.93 -1.00 -7.06
C TRP A 476 19.34 -0.68 -6.53
N PHE A 477 20.38 -0.88 -7.34
CA PHE A 477 21.75 -0.48 -7.01
C PHE A 477 21.96 1.05 -7.08
N SER A 478 21.02 1.79 -7.64
CA SER A 478 20.99 3.26 -7.56
C SER A 478 20.08 3.74 -6.45
N SER A 479 18.85 3.19 -6.35
CA SER A 479 17.84 3.67 -5.41
C SER A 479 18.13 3.32 -3.95
N TRP A 480 18.97 2.32 -3.65
CA TRP A 480 19.41 2.05 -2.28
C TRP A 480 20.24 3.18 -1.66
N LEU A 481 20.83 4.03 -2.50
CA LEU A 481 21.60 5.21 -2.08
C LEU A 481 20.72 6.45 -1.88
N TRP A 482 19.42 6.36 -2.19
CA TRP A 482 18.54 7.51 -2.33
C TRP A 482 18.58 8.51 -1.17
N PRO A 483 18.45 8.13 0.11
CA PRO A 483 18.52 9.07 1.22
C PRO A 483 19.86 9.80 1.36
N ILE A 484 20.93 9.24 0.80
CA ILE A 484 22.29 9.79 0.87
C ILE A 484 22.58 10.60 -0.39
N SER A 485 22.27 10.03 -1.57
CA SER A 485 22.65 10.59 -2.86
C SER A 485 21.86 11.85 -3.22
N VAL A 486 20.60 12.01 -2.77
CA VAL A 486 19.80 13.22 -3.01
C VAL A 486 20.39 14.46 -2.33
N PHE A 487 21.22 14.27 -1.32
CA PHE A 487 21.99 15.33 -0.64
C PHE A 487 23.49 15.28 -0.97
N ASP A 488 23.85 14.58 -2.06
CA ASP A 488 25.23 14.42 -2.55
C ASP A 488 26.21 13.86 -1.50
N GLY A 489 25.68 13.04 -0.57
CA GLY A 489 26.47 12.53 0.56
C GLY A 489 27.45 11.39 0.25
N ILE A 490 27.46 10.88 -0.99
CA ILE A 490 28.48 9.92 -1.47
C ILE A 490 29.68 10.65 -2.10
N ASN A 491 29.43 11.62 -3.00
CA ASN A 491 30.52 12.36 -3.64
C ASN A 491 31.15 13.37 -2.67
N ASN A 492 30.33 14.05 -1.87
CA ASN A 492 30.71 15.07 -0.90
C ASN A 492 30.21 14.71 0.50
N PRO A 493 30.83 13.73 1.20
CA PRO A 493 30.27 13.12 2.43
C PRO A 493 30.19 14.07 3.64
N ASN A 494 30.87 15.22 3.59
CA ASN A 494 30.90 16.23 4.67
C ASN A 494 30.23 17.54 4.26
N ASN A 495 29.32 17.54 3.31
CA ASN A 495 28.61 18.75 2.93
C ASN A 495 27.50 19.10 3.94
N LYS A 496 27.12 20.38 4.03
CA LYS A 496 26.14 20.89 4.98
C LYS A 496 24.72 20.32 4.81
N GLU A 497 24.37 19.91 3.61
CA GLU A 497 23.04 19.36 3.29
C GLU A 497 22.88 17.98 3.91
N ILE A 498 23.85 17.08 3.68
CA ILE A 498 23.80 15.73 4.25
C ILE A 498 23.90 15.76 5.78
N ASP A 499 24.70 16.66 6.34
CA ASP A 499 24.84 16.77 7.80
C ASP A 499 23.57 17.30 8.47
N TYR A 500 22.74 18.05 7.74
CA TYR A 500 21.50 18.63 8.27
C TYR A 500 20.28 17.73 8.03
N TYR A 501 20.14 17.15 6.84
CA TYR A 501 18.93 16.41 6.44
C TYR A 501 19.00 14.91 6.65
N TYR A 502 20.17 14.35 6.89
CA TYR A 502 20.37 12.92 7.14
C TYR A 502 20.76 12.67 8.60
N PRO A 503 20.18 11.67 9.28
CA PRO A 503 19.19 10.71 8.76
C PRO A 503 17.85 11.38 8.47
N THR A 504 17.08 10.81 7.49
CA THR A 504 15.74 11.26 7.21
C THR A 504 14.79 10.85 8.34
N SER A 505 13.64 11.51 8.46
CA SER A 505 12.72 11.29 9.57
C SER A 505 11.87 10.05 9.37
N ASP A 506 11.06 10.05 8.34
CA ASP A 506 10.11 8.99 8.04
C ASP A 506 10.31 8.50 6.61
N LEU A 507 10.20 7.19 6.44
CA LEU A 507 10.04 6.55 5.14
C LEU A 507 8.63 6.00 5.02
N VAL A 508 7.89 6.40 3.98
CA VAL A 508 6.55 5.88 3.69
C VAL A 508 6.62 5.06 2.41
N THR A 509 6.31 3.77 2.48
CA THR A 509 6.44 2.87 1.33
C THR A 509 5.47 1.69 1.39
N GLY A 510 5.33 0.96 0.28
CA GLY A 510 4.61 -0.31 0.25
C GLY A 510 5.43 -1.45 0.87
N PRO A 511 4.78 -2.44 1.48
CA PRO A 511 5.47 -3.59 2.05
C PRO A 511 6.06 -4.52 0.99
N ASP A 512 5.61 -4.44 -0.24
CA ASP A 512 6.08 -5.21 -1.39
C ASP A 512 7.52 -4.88 -1.81
N ILE A 513 8.06 -3.72 -1.38
CA ILE A 513 9.44 -3.33 -1.66
C ILE A 513 10.34 -3.29 -0.41
N ILE A 514 9.99 -4.00 0.65
CA ILE A 514 10.83 -4.12 1.86
C ILE A 514 12.24 -4.59 1.49
N PHE A 515 12.35 -5.66 0.70
CA PHE A 515 13.63 -6.28 0.34
C PHE A 515 14.36 -5.52 -0.75
N PHE A 516 13.60 -5.02 -1.72
CA PHE A 516 14.15 -4.28 -2.85
C PHE A 516 14.75 -2.94 -2.43
N TRP A 517 14.10 -2.23 -1.51
CA TRP A 517 14.44 -0.85 -1.22
C TRP A 517 14.72 -0.56 0.24
N VAL A 518 13.79 -0.87 1.16
CA VAL A 518 13.92 -0.53 2.59
C VAL A 518 15.19 -1.15 3.19
N ALA A 519 15.34 -2.46 3.07
CA ALA A 519 16.47 -3.19 3.62
C ALA A 519 17.79 -2.72 3.00
N ARG A 520 17.81 -2.52 1.67
CA ARG A 520 19.00 -2.08 0.95
C ARG A 520 19.40 -0.65 1.30
N MET A 521 18.44 0.27 1.53
CA MET A 521 18.77 1.61 2.05
C MET A 521 19.36 1.56 3.46
N ILE A 522 18.86 0.68 4.32
CA ILE A 522 19.43 0.48 5.68
C ILE A 522 20.87 -0.02 5.56
N MET A 523 21.13 -0.99 4.69
CA MET A 523 22.48 -1.49 4.40
C MET A 523 23.41 -0.37 3.94
N ALA A 524 23.00 0.42 2.97
CA ALA A 524 23.78 1.55 2.45
C ALA A 524 24.02 2.62 3.52
N GLY A 525 23.03 2.89 4.36
CA GLY A 525 23.13 3.85 5.45
C GLY A 525 24.23 3.47 6.44
N TYR A 526 24.21 2.22 6.91
CA TYR A 526 25.24 1.75 7.84
C TYR A 526 26.61 1.58 7.18
N GLU A 527 26.68 1.19 5.91
CA GLU A 527 27.95 1.10 5.20
C GLU A 527 28.61 2.47 5.01
N TYR A 528 27.88 3.46 4.54
CA TYR A 528 28.45 4.74 4.11
C TYR A 528 28.31 5.88 5.11
N ARG A 529 27.32 5.82 6.01
CA ARG A 529 27.07 6.87 7.00
C ARG A 529 27.20 6.39 8.45
N LYS A 530 27.34 5.10 8.69
CA LYS A 530 27.49 4.46 10.01
C LYS A 530 26.29 4.71 10.96
N THR A 531 25.15 5.02 10.37
CA THR A 531 23.88 5.25 11.08
C THR A 531 22.69 4.91 10.18
N TYR A 532 21.51 4.85 10.77
CA TYR A 532 20.27 4.56 10.02
C TYR A 532 19.97 5.65 8.97
N PRO A 533 19.39 5.28 7.83
CA PRO A 533 18.97 6.24 6.80
C PRO A 533 17.66 6.97 7.13
N PHE A 534 16.81 6.37 7.96
CA PHE A 534 15.52 6.90 8.45
C PHE A 534 15.21 6.26 9.80
N LYS A 535 14.50 6.99 10.66
CA LYS A 535 14.14 6.53 11.99
C LYS A 535 12.90 5.63 12.00
N HIS A 536 11.89 5.99 11.23
CA HIS A 536 10.62 5.27 11.16
C HIS A 536 10.31 4.84 9.73
N VAL A 537 9.68 3.68 9.59
CA VAL A 537 9.18 3.17 8.32
C VAL A 537 7.69 2.90 8.45
N TYR A 538 6.88 3.67 7.73
CA TYR A 538 5.45 3.47 7.63
C TYR A 538 5.11 2.67 6.38
N PHE A 539 4.55 1.49 6.55
CA PHE A 539 4.10 0.64 5.46
C PHE A 539 2.63 0.91 5.13
N THR A 540 2.37 1.34 3.91
CA THR A 540 1.01 1.54 3.42
C THR A 540 0.34 0.20 3.11
N GLY A 541 -0.99 0.19 3.09
CA GLY A 541 -1.73 -0.93 2.52
C GLY A 541 -1.66 -0.94 0.99
N ILE A 542 -1.94 -2.10 0.41
CA ILE A 542 -2.10 -2.25 -1.04
C ILE A 542 -3.53 -1.85 -1.42
N VAL A 543 -3.67 -0.98 -2.42
CA VAL A 543 -4.99 -0.58 -2.92
C VAL A 543 -5.53 -1.66 -3.85
N ARG A 544 -6.70 -2.18 -3.51
CA ARG A 544 -7.41 -3.25 -4.23
C ARG A 544 -8.75 -2.74 -4.76
N ASP A 545 -9.25 -3.38 -5.80
CA ASP A 545 -10.60 -3.13 -6.31
C ASP A 545 -11.68 -3.74 -5.38
N LYS A 546 -12.94 -3.50 -5.68
CA LYS A 546 -14.08 -4.03 -4.91
C LYS A 546 -14.15 -5.57 -4.84
N LEU A 547 -13.44 -6.27 -5.72
CA LEU A 547 -13.32 -7.73 -5.73
C LEU A 547 -12.07 -8.23 -4.98
N GLY A 548 -11.32 -7.34 -4.33
CA GLY A 548 -10.12 -7.67 -3.60
C GLY A 548 -8.87 -7.90 -4.46
N ARG A 549 -8.91 -7.63 -5.77
CA ARG A 549 -7.77 -7.79 -6.68
C ARG A 549 -6.87 -6.55 -6.62
N LYS A 550 -5.55 -6.76 -6.63
CA LYS A 550 -4.58 -5.65 -6.72
C LYS A 550 -4.90 -4.80 -7.96
N MET A 551 -5.00 -3.48 -7.77
CA MET A 551 -5.23 -2.57 -8.89
C MET A 551 -4.02 -2.53 -9.79
N SER A 552 -4.24 -2.71 -11.10
CA SER A 552 -3.20 -2.61 -12.12
C SER A 552 -3.79 -2.05 -13.42
N LYS A 553 -2.91 -1.43 -14.21
CA LYS A 553 -3.28 -0.92 -15.53
C LYS A 553 -3.64 -2.04 -16.51
N SER A 554 -2.94 -3.18 -16.40
CA SER A 554 -3.17 -4.35 -17.25
C SER A 554 -4.54 -4.98 -17.05
N LEU A 555 -5.10 -4.89 -15.83
CA LEU A 555 -6.45 -5.37 -15.52
C LEU A 555 -7.54 -4.33 -15.79
N GLY A 556 -7.17 -3.06 -16.07
CA GLY A 556 -8.14 -1.98 -16.28
C GLY A 556 -9.03 -1.67 -15.08
N ASN A 557 -8.64 -2.10 -13.88
CA ASN A 557 -9.41 -1.97 -12.64
C ASN A 557 -8.95 -0.80 -11.74
N SER A 558 -8.01 0.01 -12.20
CA SER A 558 -7.55 1.21 -11.52
C SER A 558 -8.14 2.45 -12.19
N PRO A 559 -8.92 3.28 -11.47
CA PRO A 559 -9.39 4.54 -12.02
C PRO A 559 -8.21 5.48 -12.28
N ASP A 560 -8.39 6.40 -13.23
CA ASP A 560 -7.40 7.46 -13.46
C ASP A 560 -7.45 8.47 -12.31
N PRO A 561 -6.34 8.67 -11.56
CA PRO A 561 -6.30 9.63 -10.46
C PRO A 561 -6.64 11.06 -10.86
N LEU A 562 -6.26 11.51 -12.05
CA LEU A 562 -6.56 12.86 -12.51
C LEU A 562 -8.05 13.07 -12.74
N MET A 563 -8.74 12.07 -13.30
CA MET A 563 -10.20 12.13 -13.46
C MET A 563 -10.93 12.17 -12.11
N LEU A 564 -10.43 11.44 -11.11
CA LEU A 564 -10.98 11.52 -9.75
C LEU A 564 -10.79 12.90 -9.12
N ILE A 565 -9.60 13.49 -9.28
CA ILE A 565 -9.31 14.85 -8.80
C ILE A 565 -10.20 15.87 -9.52
N GLU A 566 -10.40 15.73 -10.81
CA GLU A 566 -11.30 16.60 -11.58
C GLU A 566 -12.74 16.51 -11.07
N LYS A 567 -13.22 15.31 -10.76
CA LYS A 567 -14.60 15.06 -10.33
C LYS A 567 -14.88 15.44 -8.88
N TYR A 568 -13.94 15.19 -7.97
CA TYR A 568 -14.15 15.29 -6.52
C TYR A 568 -13.28 16.35 -5.82
N GLY A 569 -12.31 16.93 -6.55
CA GLY A 569 -11.26 17.78 -5.98
C GLY A 569 -10.14 16.97 -5.34
N ALA A 570 -8.96 17.57 -5.26
CA ALA A 570 -7.80 16.93 -4.62
C ALA A 570 -8.05 16.62 -3.14
N ASP A 571 -8.63 17.56 -2.38
CA ASP A 571 -8.99 17.34 -0.97
C ASP A 571 -10.01 16.20 -0.80
N GLY A 572 -10.97 16.08 -1.72
CA GLY A 572 -11.94 14.98 -1.73
C GLY A 572 -11.29 13.63 -1.96
N VAL A 573 -10.36 13.53 -2.91
CA VAL A 573 -9.60 12.29 -3.18
C VAL A 573 -8.69 11.93 -2.01
N ARG A 574 -7.94 12.90 -1.47
CA ARG A 574 -7.05 12.71 -0.31
C ARG A 574 -7.82 12.17 0.89
N MET A 575 -8.94 12.80 1.23
CA MET A 575 -9.81 12.34 2.31
C MET A 575 -10.36 10.94 2.05
N GLY A 576 -10.87 10.69 0.83
CA GLY A 576 -11.43 9.38 0.46
C GLY A 576 -10.40 8.25 0.59
N MET A 577 -9.16 8.49 0.19
CA MET A 577 -8.07 7.53 0.38
C MET A 577 -7.79 7.27 1.86
N MET A 578 -7.75 8.33 2.68
CA MET A 578 -7.40 8.21 4.09
C MET A 578 -8.49 7.59 4.96
N LEU A 579 -9.78 7.74 4.61
CA LEU A 579 -10.88 7.16 5.37
C LEU A 579 -10.86 5.62 5.43
N SER A 580 -10.21 4.97 4.48
CA SER A 580 -10.14 3.51 4.35
C SER A 580 -8.73 2.93 4.54
N ALA A 581 -7.77 3.70 5.02
CA ALA A 581 -6.35 3.38 4.98
C ALA A 581 -5.71 3.12 6.36
N PRO A 582 -6.09 2.06 7.11
CA PRO A 582 -5.34 1.69 8.31
C PRO A 582 -3.95 1.18 7.92
N ALA A 583 -2.94 1.49 8.75
CA ALA A 583 -1.54 1.14 8.50
C ALA A 583 -1.37 -0.36 8.20
N GLY A 584 -0.72 -0.67 7.07
CA GLY A 584 -0.31 -2.03 6.70
C GLY A 584 -1.42 -3.03 6.39
N ASN A 585 -2.65 -2.58 6.21
CA ASN A 585 -3.77 -3.39 5.76
C ASN A 585 -4.18 -2.99 4.34
N ASP A 586 -4.60 -3.97 3.55
CA ASP A 586 -5.09 -3.73 2.20
C ASP A 586 -6.36 -2.86 2.23
N ILE A 587 -6.48 -2.00 1.23
CA ILE A 587 -7.56 -1.03 1.11
C ILE A 587 -8.44 -1.45 -0.07
N LEU A 588 -9.72 -1.69 0.20
CA LEU A 588 -10.72 -1.82 -0.84
C LEU A 588 -11.17 -0.42 -1.26
N PHE A 589 -10.66 0.04 -2.39
CA PHE A 589 -11.00 1.37 -2.89
C PHE A 589 -12.43 1.42 -3.42
N ASP A 590 -13.18 2.40 -2.94
CA ASP A 590 -14.50 2.74 -3.44
C ASP A 590 -14.56 4.25 -3.74
N GLU A 591 -14.98 4.60 -4.94
CA GLU A 591 -15.12 5.99 -5.39
C GLU A 591 -16.11 6.79 -4.53
N THR A 592 -17.07 6.14 -3.88
CA THR A 592 -18.00 6.78 -2.94
C THR A 592 -17.31 7.43 -1.75
N LEU A 593 -16.10 6.98 -1.39
CA LEU A 593 -15.29 7.61 -0.36
C LEU A 593 -14.75 8.98 -0.79
N CYS A 594 -14.41 9.13 -2.08
CA CYS A 594 -14.03 10.43 -2.64
C CYS A 594 -15.24 11.38 -2.67
N GLU A 595 -16.43 10.86 -2.96
CA GLU A 595 -17.68 11.63 -2.87
C GLU A 595 -17.96 12.09 -1.44
N GLN A 596 -17.73 11.25 -0.44
CA GLN A 596 -17.85 11.61 0.97
C GLN A 596 -16.87 12.75 1.31
N GLY A 597 -15.64 12.69 0.80
CA GLY A 597 -14.65 13.78 0.95
C GLY A 597 -15.14 15.10 0.35
N ARG A 598 -15.68 15.06 -0.87
CA ARG A 598 -16.28 16.25 -1.51
C ARG A 598 -17.46 16.80 -0.69
N ASN A 599 -18.33 15.94 -0.17
CA ASN A 599 -19.46 16.35 0.65
C ASN A 599 -19.00 17.01 1.96
N PHE A 600 -17.90 16.55 2.51
CA PHE A 600 -17.30 17.17 3.69
C PHE A 600 -16.72 18.57 3.37
N ASN A 601 -16.05 18.74 2.23
CA ASN A 601 -15.66 20.07 1.74
C ASN A 601 -16.85 21.04 1.70
N ASN A 602 -17.98 20.60 1.11
CA ASN A 602 -19.18 21.40 1.04
C ASN A 602 -19.76 21.73 2.42
N LYS A 603 -19.68 20.81 3.37
CA LYS A 603 -20.13 21.03 4.74
C LYS A 603 -19.28 22.10 5.44
N ILE A 604 -17.95 22.02 5.32
CA ILE A 604 -17.01 23.02 5.87
C ILE A 604 -17.29 24.40 5.27
N TRP A 605 -17.39 24.45 3.95
CA TRP A 605 -17.67 25.69 3.22
C TRP A 605 -18.98 26.36 3.65
N ASN A 606 -20.06 25.58 3.73
CA ASN A 606 -21.37 26.10 4.13
C ASN A 606 -21.40 26.54 5.59
N ALA A 607 -20.74 25.82 6.49
CA ALA A 607 -20.62 26.22 7.89
C ALA A 607 -19.86 27.54 8.04
N PHE A 608 -18.77 27.71 7.29
CA PHE A 608 -18.00 28.95 7.30
C PHE A 608 -18.81 30.14 6.73
N ARG A 609 -19.51 29.94 5.59
CA ARG A 609 -20.40 30.95 5.02
C ARG A 609 -21.50 31.38 6.00
N LEU A 610 -22.10 30.39 6.69
CA LEU A 610 -23.14 30.66 7.69
C LEU A 610 -22.61 31.62 8.77
N VAL A 611 -21.45 31.30 9.35
CA VAL A 611 -20.87 32.12 10.42
C VAL A 611 -20.43 33.52 9.93
N LYS A 612 -19.78 33.60 8.77
CA LYS A 612 -19.36 34.88 8.17
C LYS A 612 -20.53 35.77 7.76
N GLY A 613 -21.72 35.18 7.57
CA GLY A 613 -22.94 35.91 7.26
C GLY A 613 -23.67 36.49 8.49
N TRP A 614 -23.26 36.15 9.69
CA TRP A 614 -23.90 36.67 10.90
C TRP A 614 -23.55 38.13 11.11
N LYS A 615 -24.55 38.91 11.54
CA LYS A 615 -24.34 40.27 11.99
C LYS A 615 -23.98 40.28 13.49
N THR A 616 -23.03 41.08 13.89
CA THR A 616 -22.60 41.20 15.28
C THR A 616 -23.15 42.47 15.90
N ALA A 617 -23.38 42.47 17.22
CA ALA A 617 -23.76 43.64 17.99
C ALA A 617 -23.12 43.63 19.38
N ASP A 618 -23.01 44.80 19.97
CA ASP A 618 -22.53 44.96 21.35
C ASP A 618 -23.69 44.68 22.33
N ILE A 619 -23.96 43.40 22.51
CA ILE A 619 -24.98 42.86 23.42
C ILE A 619 -24.32 41.90 24.43
N GLU A 620 -24.97 41.70 25.58
CA GLU A 620 -24.51 40.74 26.57
C GLU A 620 -24.50 39.33 25.97
N GLN A 621 -23.44 38.56 26.23
CA GLN A 621 -23.35 37.18 25.80
C GLN A 621 -24.40 36.33 26.48
N PRO A 622 -25.30 35.65 25.75
CA PRO A 622 -26.31 34.77 26.35
C PRO A 622 -25.63 33.60 27.10
N GLU A 623 -26.20 33.18 28.21
CA GLU A 623 -25.71 32.07 29.02
C GLU A 623 -25.49 30.78 28.19
N CYS A 624 -26.44 30.42 27.33
CA CYS A 624 -26.30 29.28 26.41
C CYS A 624 -25.05 29.42 25.51
N ASN A 625 -24.76 30.62 25.03
CA ASN A 625 -23.59 30.84 24.18
C ASN A 625 -22.29 30.77 25.00
N THR A 626 -22.27 31.30 26.23
CA THR A 626 -21.12 31.19 27.14
C THR A 626 -20.76 29.75 27.40
N LEU A 627 -21.74 28.93 27.82
CA LEU A 627 -21.55 27.50 28.08
C LEU A 627 -21.13 26.73 26.83
N ALA A 628 -21.70 27.05 25.65
CA ALA A 628 -21.32 26.43 24.40
C ALA A 628 -19.87 26.75 24.02
N VAL A 629 -19.41 27.98 24.21
CA VAL A 629 -18.03 28.41 23.96
C VAL A 629 -17.06 27.69 24.89
N GLU A 630 -17.38 27.65 26.19
CA GLU A 630 -16.54 26.96 27.19
C GLU A 630 -16.43 25.46 26.87
N TRP A 631 -17.54 24.81 26.56
CA TRP A 631 -17.57 23.41 26.19
C TRP A 631 -16.75 23.11 24.94
N PHE A 632 -16.92 23.88 23.86
CA PHE A 632 -16.23 23.58 22.61
C PHE A 632 -14.73 23.90 22.69
N ASP A 633 -14.33 24.90 23.48
CA ASP A 633 -12.92 25.17 23.80
C ASP A 633 -12.28 23.97 24.53
N ALA A 634 -12.99 23.43 25.53
CA ALA A 634 -12.58 22.22 26.25
C ALA A 634 -12.47 21.01 25.31
N LYS A 635 -13.44 20.83 24.40
CA LYS A 635 -13.46 19.75 23.41
C LYS A 635 -12.29 19.84 22.44
N LEU A 636 -11.96 21.02 21.95
CA LEU A 636 -10.78 21.25 21.10
C LEU A 636 -9.48 20.84 21.80
N LYS A 637 -9.32 21.19 23.08
CA LYS A 637 -8.14 20.79 23.88
C LYS A 637 -8.05 19.29 24.02
N GLN A 638 -9.16 18.62 24.34
CA GLN A 638 -9.24 17.17 24.47
C GLN A 638 -8.84 16.47 23.16
N VAL A 639 -9.47 16.89 22.05
CA VAL A 639 -9.22 16.28 20.73
C VAL A 639 -7.79 16.54 20.25
N ASN A 640 -7.20 17.71 20.60
CA ASN A 640 -5.80 17.97 20.24
C ASN A 640 -4.84 16.97 20.91
N VAL A 641 -5.07 16.61 22.17
CA VAL A 641 -4.25 15.58 22.86
C VAL A 641 -4.40 14.23 22.19
N GLU A 642 -5.63 13.84 21.87
CA GLU A 642 -5.91 12.59 21.16
C GLU A 642 -5.22 12.57 19.78
N LEU A 643 -5.32 13.66 19.05
CA LEU A 643 -4.71 13.81 17.72
C LEU A 643 -3.18 13.69 17.76
N GLN A 644 -2.54 14.31 18.76
CA GLN A 644 -1.09 14.18 18.96
C GLN A 644 -0.67 12.73 19.22
N GLU A 645 -1.43 11.99 20.05
CA GLU A 645 -1.14 10.58 20.36
C GLU A 645 -1.37 9.69 19.13
N GLN A 646 -2.45 9.91 18.36
CA GLN A 646 -2.73 9.16 17.14
C GLN A 646 -1.61 9.34 16.09
N PHE A 647 -1.12 10.56 15.90
CA PHE A 647 0.00 10.80 15.01
C PHE A 647 1.30 10.18 15.49
N LYS A 648 1.59 10.24 16.81
CA LYS A 648 2.76 9.59 17.38
C LYS A 648 2.76 8.10 17.15
N GLN A 649 1.57 7.48 17.11
CA GLN A 649 1.39 6.05 16.83
C GLN A 649 1.19 5.75 15.34
N TYR A 650 1.33 6.73 14.45
CA TYR A 650 1.08 6.59 13.01
C TYR A 650 -0.35 6.12 12.65
N ARG A 651 -1.34 6.44 13.50
CA ARG A 651 -2.76 6.19 13.25
C ARG A 651 -3.40 7.32 12.44
N ILE A 652 -2.89 7.54 11.24
CA ILE A 652 -3.21 8.73 10.43
C ILE A 652 -4.69 8.75 9.99
N SER A 653 -5.26 7.58 9.64
CA SER A 653 -6.68 7.48 9.30
C SER A 653 -7.59 7.77 10.49
N GLU A 654 -7.22 7.29 11.68
CA GLU A 654 -7.94 7.57 12.92
C GLU A 654 -7.86 9.06 13.25
N ALA A 655 -6.69 9.68 13.06
CA ALA A 655 -6.50 11.12 13.25
C ALA A 655 -7.45 11.94 12.34
N LEU A 656 -7.57 11.58 11.06
CA LEU A 656 -8.55 12.21 10.17
C LEU A 656 -9.99 12.00 10.67
N MET A 657 -10.35 10.78 11.07
CA MET A 657 -11.71 10.49 11.55
C MET A 657 -12.05 11.25 12.82
N THR A 658 -11.08 11.43 13.72
CA THR A 658 -11.24 12.23 14.95
C THR A 658 -11.53 13.70 14.61
N VAL A 659 -10.80 14.31 13.69
CA VAL A 659 -11.04 15.70 13.25
C VAL A 659 -12.36 15.82 12.46
N TYR A 660 -12.66 14.81 11.63
CA TYR A 660 -13.93 14.75 10.89
C TYR A 660 -15.14 14.78 11.85
N LYS A 661 -15.14 13.90 12.87
CA LYS A 661 -16.20 13.86 13.89
C LYS A 661 -16.27 15.15 14.71
N LEU A 662 -15.12 15.71 15.10
CA LEU A 662 -15.07 16.99 15.79
C LEU A 662 -15.75 18.08 14.97
N PHE A 663 -15.49 18.15 13.67
CA PHE A 663 -16.11 19.16 12.81
C PHE A 663 -17.59 18.86 12.54
N TRP A 664 -17.89 17.63 12.11
CA TRP A 664 -19.23 17.26 11.65
C TRP A 664 -20.23 17.17 12.80
N ASP A 665 -19.89 16.36 13.80
CA ASP A 665 -20.80 16.04 14.89
C ASP A 665 -20.78 17.13 15.97
N GLU A 666 -19.61 17.50 16.49
CA GLU A 666 -19.50 18.40 17.63
C GLU A 666 -19.67 19.87 17.23
N PHE A 667 -18.86 20.33 16.27
CA PHE A 667 -18.90 21.74 15.87
C PHE A 667 -20.18 22.08 15.10
N SER A 668 -20.45 21.37 14.01
CA SER A 668 -21.55 21.72 13.11
C SER A 668 -22.91 21.33 13.66
N SER A 669 -23.05 20.13 14.25
CA SER A 669 -24.35 19.62 14.68
C SER A 669 -24.77 20.06 16.10
N TRP A 670 -23.80 20.41 16.94
CA TRP A 670 -24.08 20.85 18.31
C TRP A 670 -23.68 22.30 18.55
N TYR A 671 -22.38 22.65 18.46
CA TYR A 671 -21.90 23.98 18.80
C TYR A 671 -22.63 25.09 18.01
N LEU A 672 -22.61 24.99 16.66
CA LEU A 672 -23.26 26.00 15.83
C LEU A 672 -24.77 26.09 16.08
N GLU A 673 -25.45 24.99 16.35
CA GLU A 673 -26.90 25.02 16.67
C GLU A 673 -27.15 25.64 18.05
N MET A 674 -26.26 25.42 19.05
CA MET A 674 -26.36 26.05 20.35
C MET A 674 -26.27 27.58 20.28
N ILE A 675 -25.36 28.10 19.42
CA ILE A 675 -25.09 29.54 19.34
C ILE A 675 -25.83 30.25 18.20
N LYS A 676 -26.46 29.50 17.29
CA LYS A 676 -27.16 30.05 16.13
C LYS A 676 -28.11 31.20 16.52
N PRO A 677 -28.03 32.35 15.81
CA PRO A 677 -28.91 33.46 16.02
C PRO A 677 -30.40 33.07 15.91
N THR A 678 -31.22 33.59 16.78
CA THR A 678 -32.67 33.43 16.70
C THR A 678 -33.24 34.30 15.55
N TYR A 679 -34.37 33.86 15.01
CA TYR A 679 -35.10 34.65 14.01
C TYR A 679 -36.32 35.34 14.66
N LEU A 680 -36.41 36.61 14.42
CA LEU A 680 -37.57 37.39 14.87
C LEU A 680 -38.22 38.04 13.63
N ASN A 681 -39.50 37.82 13.39
CA ASN A 681 -40.19 38.34 12.24
C ASN A 681 -39.54 38.04 10.86
N GLY A 682 -38.87 36.89 10.76
CA GLY A 682 -38.17 36.47 9.53
C GLY A 682 -36.74 37.01 9.36
N GLU A 683 -36.28 37.84 10.30
CA GLU A 683 -34.91 38.37 10.27
C GLU A 683 -34.03 37.70 11.34
N ALA A 684 -32.80 37.34 10.95
CA ALA A 684 -31.78 36.85 11.88
C ALA A 684 -31.37 37.96 12.85
N GLN A 685 -31.44 37.69 14.15
CA GLN A 685 -30.96 38.64 15.15
C GLN A 685 -29.42 38.67 15.16
N PRO A 686 -28.80 39.78 15.57
CA PRO A 686 -27.35 39.84 15.68
C PRO A 686 -26.87 38.93 16.81
N ILE A 687 -25.64 38.38 16.64
CA ILE A 687 -24.92 37.63 17.67
C ILE A 687 -24.00 38.59 18.47
N ASP A 688 -23.75 38.25 19.71
CA ASP A 688 -22.78 39.01 20.54
C ASP A 688 -21.33 38.83 20.02
N HIS A 689 -20.50 39.86 20.20
CA HIS A 689 -19.11 39.87 19.72
C HIS A 689 -18.26 38.72 20.30
N LYS A 690 -18.43 38.41 21.61
CA LYS A 690 -17.60 37.38 22.28
C LYS A 690 -17.83 36.00 21.68
N THR A 691 -19.10 35.64 21.45
CA THR A 691 -19.43 34.37 20.79
C THR A 691 -18.94 34.33 19.36
N TYR A 692 -19.10 35.44 18.61
CA TYR A 692 -18.62 35.48 17.22
C TYR A 692 -17.09 35.31 17.13
N GLU A 693 -16.32 36.08 17.95
CA GLU A 693 -14.87 35.99 17.98
C GLU A 693 -14.38 34.59 18.40
N ALA A 694 -15.02 34.00 19.42
CA ALA A 694 -14.72 32.61 19.81
C ALA A 694 -14.97 31.62 18.68
N THR A 695 -16.09 31.79 17.94
CA THR A 695 -16.43 30.93 16.81
C THR A 695 -15.41 31.04 15.68
N ILE A 696 -14.95 32.22 15.36
CA ILE A 696 -13.90 32.47 14.37
C ILE A 696 -12.58 31.84 14.82
N ARG A 697 -12.22 31.95 16.10
CA ARG A 697 -11.04 31.28 16.68
C ARG A 697 -11.17 29.76 16.60
N PHE A 698 -12.34 29.20 16.80
CA PHE A 698 -12.59 27.76 16.65
C PHE A 698 -12.45 27.32 15.20
N PHE A 699 -12.94 28.10 14.24
CA PHE A 699 -12.69 27.82 12.83
C PHE A 699 -11.19 27.83 12.50
N ASP A 700 -10.42 28.81 12.99
CA ASP A 700 -8.98 28.88 12.79
C ASP A 700 -8.29 27.58 13.27
N ASN A 701 -8.64 27.11 14.47
CA ASN A 701 -8.09 25.87 15.01
C ASN A 701 -8.52 24.62 14.24
N LEU A 702 -9.80 24.53 13.88
CA LEU A 702 -10.32 23.41 13.08
C LEU A 702 -9.69 23.34 11.70
N LEU A 703 -9.50 24.46 11.03
CA LEU A 703 -8.82 24.54 9.73
C LEU A 703 -7.36 24.10 9.85
N LYS A 704 -6.67 24.49 10.93
CA LYS A 704 -5.30 24.04 11.20
C LYS A 704 -5.23 22.53 11.44
N MET A 705 -6.17 21.94 12.19
CA MET A 705 -6.24 20.49 12.39
C MET A 705 -6.52 19.74 11.08
N LEU A 706 -7.33 20.29 10.19
CA LEU A 706 -7.68 19.70 8.90
C LEU A 706 -6.62 19.90 7.82
N HIS A 707 -5.81 20.96 7.91
CA HIS A 707 -4.90 21.36 6.83
C HIS A 707 -3.97 20.26 6.32
N PRO A 708 -3.36 19.41 7.15
CA PRO A 708 -2.54 18.31 6.65
C PRO A 708 -3.29 17.36 5.71
N PHE A 709 -4.58 17.16 5.96
CA PHE A 709 -5.44 16.23 5.20
C PHE A 709 -6.06 16.90 3.96
N MET A 710 -6.53 18.15 4.12
CA MET A 710 -7.33 18.87 3.13
C MET A 710 -6.74 20.29 2.91
N PRO A 711 -5.58 20.38 2.23
CA PRO A 711 -4.80 21.61 2.21
C PRO A 711 -5.45 22.77 1.45
N PHE A 712 -6.26 22.50 0.43
CA PHE A 712 -6.76 23.56 -0.44
C PHE A 712 -7.95 24.32 0.14
N ILE A 713 -8.97 23.61 0.61
CA ILE A 713 -10.12 24.27 1.23
C ILE A 713 -9.73 24.98 2.51
N THR A 714 -8.83 24.41 3.28
CA THR A 714 -8.38 25.00 4.53
C THR A 714 -7.55 26.28 4.30
N GLU A 715 -6.71 26.31 3.29
CA GLU A 715 -5.99 27.53 2.89
C GLU A 715 -6.97 28.60 2.44
N GLU A 716 -7.91 28.27 1.54
CA GLU A 716 -8.90 29.23 1.04
C GLU A 716 -9.69 29.87 2.18
N LEU A 717 -10.27 29.07 3.08
CA LEU A 717 -11.06 29.58 4.19
C LEU A 717 -10.23 30.32 5.23
N TRP A 718 -9.01 29.87 5.50
CA TRP A 718 -8.11 30.51 6.44
C TRP A 718 -7.71 31.93 6.00
N GLN A 719 -7.52 32.11 4.71
CA GLN A 719 -7.25 33.45 4.13
C GLN A 719 -8.48 34.39 4.22
N HIS A 720 -9.69 33.84 4.36
CA HIS A 720 -10.93 34.61 4.54
C HIS A 720 -11.27 34.89 6.01
N ILE A 721 -10.55 34.32 6.97
CA ILE A 721 -10.75 34.63 8.41
C ILE A 721 -10.40 36.08 8.72
N THR A 722 -9.25 36.53 8.26
CA THR A 722 -8.73 37.91 8.44
C THR A 722 -7.82 38.26 7.25
N ASP A 723 -7.57 39.57 7.07
CA ASP A 723 -6.62 40.03 6.06
C ASP A 723 -5.22 39.48 6.36
N ARG A 724 -4.58 38.93 5.36
CA ARG A 724 -3.26 38.30 5.44
C ARG A 724 -2.24 39.06 4.58
N LYS A 725 -0.98 39.05 5.00
CA LYS A 725 0.13 39.55 4.16
C LYS A 725 0.47 38.54 3.08
N GLN A 726 1.04 39.04 1.99
CA GLN A 726 1.54 38.16 0.94
C GLN A 726 2.63 37.22 1.49
N GLY A 727 2.54 35.92 1.18
CA GLY A 727 3.43 34.87 1.68
C GLY A 727 2.96 34.20 2.98
N GLU A 728 1.94 34.79 3.67
CA GLU A 728 1.33 34.07 4.80
C GLU A 728 0.46 32.92 4.30
N SER A 729 0.58 31.78 4.96
CA SER A 729 -0.16 30.54 4.66
C SER A 729 -0.43 29.78 5.95
N ILE A 730 -1.59 29.11 5.99
CA ILE A 730 -1.95 28.20 7.08
C ILE A 730 -0.91 27.09 7.25
N MET A 731 -0.20 26.73 6.19
CA MET A 731 0.86 25.73 6.18
C MET A 731 1.99 25.99 7.20
N ARG A 732 2.19 27.26 7.58
CA ARG A 732 3.19 27.69 8.57
C ARG A 732 2.56 28.17 9.87
N ALA A 733 1.23 28.10 9.97
CA ALA A 733 0.52 28.50 11.17
C ALA A 733 0.55 27.38 12.21
N THR A 734 1.10 27.65 13.38
CA THR A 734 1.16 26.71 14.49
C THR A 734 -0.21 26.55 15.16
N LEU A 735 -0.53 25.34 15.59
CA LEU A 735 -1.66 25.05 16.44
C LEU A 735 -1.18 25.04 17.90
N GLN A 736 -1.63 26.02 18.68
CA GLN A 736 -1.29 26.13 20.10
C GLN A 736 -2.56 26.04 20.94
N LEU A 737 -2.77 24.89 21.56
CA LEU A 737 -3.87 24.64 22.49
C LEU A 737 -3.28 24.15 23.82
N GLU A 738 -3.85 24.66 24.92
CA GLU A 738 -3.48 24.19 26.25
C GLU A 738 -3.94 22.74 26.46
N THR A 739 -3.28 22.06 27.39
CA THR A 739 -3.75 20.75 27.87
C THR A 739 -5.05 20.89 28.67
N PRO A 740 -6.03 19.99 28.53
CA PRO A 740 -7.28 20.00 29.28
C PRO A 740 -7.02 20.00 30.79
N LYS A 741 -7.86 20.76 31.52
CA LYS A 741 -7.87 20.85 32.99
C LYS A 741 -9.11 20.12 33.53
N ASN A 742 -9.20 19.87 34.83
CA ASN A 742 -10.34 19.20 35.46
C ASN A 742 -11.69 19.86 35.14
N HIS A 743 -11.73 21.20 34.99
CA HIS A 743 -12.92 21.92 34.56
C HIS A 743 -13.34 21.56 33.15
N ASP A 744 -12.37 21.45 32.23
CA ASP A 744 -12.62 21.07 30.83
C ASP A 744 -13.20 19.65 30.72
N GLU A 745 -12.68 18.69 31.48
CA GLU A 745 -13.19 17.32 31.54
C GLU A 745 -14.63 17.28 32.10
N ARG A 746 -14.93 18.06 33.13
CA ARG A 746 -16.25 18.12 33.73
C ARG A 746 -17.29 18.65 32.73
N ILE A 747 -17.04 19.80 32.10
CA ILE A 747 -18.01 20.38 31.14
C ILE A 747 -18.23 19.47 29.93
N ILE A 748 -17.20 18.74 29.47
CA ILE A 748 -17.35 17.77 28.39
C ILE A 748 -18.31 16.64 28.80
N ASN A 749 -18.13 16.07 30.00
CA ASN A 749 -18.99 15.00 30.51
C ASN A 749 -20.42 15.48 30.74
N ASP A 750 -20.60 16.65 31.33
CA ASP A 750 -21.94 17.24 31.58
C ASP A 750 -22.68 17.48 30.26
N ILE A 751 -22.03 18.02 29.24
CA ILE A 751 -22.66 18.23 27.93
C ILE A 751 -23.00 16.90 27.23
N GLU A 752 -22.27 15.81 27.44
CA GLU A 752 -22.67 14.50 26.94
C GLU A 752 -23.97 14.01 27.57
N VAL A 753 -24.21 14.32 28.87
CA VAL A 753 -25.51 14.07 29.54
C VAL A 753 -26.60 14.96 28.94
N VAL A 754 -26.31 16.25 28.73
CA VAL A 754 -27.23 17.20 28.07
C VAL A 754 -27.63 16.71 26.68
N LYS A 755 -26.67 16.22 25.88
CA LYS A 755 -26.96 15.64 24.56
C LYS A 755 -27.89 14.45 24.62
N GLN A 756 -27.77 13.58 25.64
CA GLN A 756 -28.69 12.46 25.85
C GLN A 756 -30.08 12.95 26.19
N ILE A 757 -30.23 13.95 27.07
CA ILE A 757 -31.52 14.54 27.41
C ILE A 757 -32.18 15.12 26.15
N VAL A 758 -31.48 15.95 25.40
CA VAL A 758 -31.97 16.56 24.15
C VAL A 758 -32.35 15.48 23.13
N GLY A 759 -31.50 14.46 22.99
CA GLY A 759 -31.71 13.33 22.08
C GLY A 759 -33.00 12.55 22.40
N ASN A 760 -33.25 12.26 23.69
CA ASN A 760 -34.45 11.61 24.15
C ASN A 760 -35.71 12.47 23.90
N ILE A 761 -35.65 13.78 24.14
CA ILE A 761 -36.78 14.69 23.85
C ILE A 761 -37.08 14.70 22.35
N ARG A 762 -36.05 14.75 21.48
CA ARG A 762 -36.23 14.64 20.02
C ARG A 762 -36.85 13.31 19.61
N THR A 763 -36.50 12.23 20.30
CA THR A 763 -37.07 10.89 20.09
C THR A 763 -38.55 10.91 20.48
N VAL A 764 -38.93 11.50 21.62
CA VAL A 764 -40.36 11.66 22.05
C VAL A 764 -41.13 12.45 20.98
N ARG A 765 -40.55 13.58 20.46
CA ARG A 765 -41.17 14.35 19.38
C ARG A 765 -41.46 13.50 18.14
N ASN A 766 -40.46 12.73 17.68
CA ASN A 766 -40.60 11.87 16.51
C ASN A 766 -41.62 10.77 16.71
N GLN A 767 -41.61 10.11 17.87
CA GLN A 767 -42.53 9.02 18.20
C GLN A 767 -43.98 9.51 18.32
N LYS A 768 -44.17 10.75 18.79
CA LYS A 768 -45.50 11.33 19.04
C LYS A 768 -45.94 12.32 17.94
N ASN A 769 -45.18 12.40 16.82
CA ASN A 769 -45.43 13.29 15.67
C ASN A 769 -45.59 14.78 16.07
N ILE A 770 -44.90 15.22 17.12
CA ILE A 770 -44.93 16.61 17.59
C ILE A 770 -44.08 17.48 16.69
N ALA A 771 -44.68 18.54 16.14
CA ALA A 771 -43.94 19.44 15.23
C ALA A 771 -42.72 20.08 15.93
N PRO A 772 -41.59 20.25 15.24
CA PRO A 772 -40.38 20.85 15.86
C PRO A 772 -40.58 22.24 16.43
N LYS A 773 -41.55 23.00 15.92
CA LYS A 773 -41.88 24.37 16.38
C LYS A 773 -42.69 24.43 17.69
N GLU A 774 -43.34 23.31 18.08
CA GLU A 774 -44.12 23.25 19.34
C GLU A 774 -43.21 23.35 20.56
N LEU A 775 -43.57 24.18 21.52
CA LEU A 775 -42.83 24.35 22.75
C LEU A 775 -43.27 23.29 23.78
N LEU A 776 -42.37 22.41 24.20
CA LEU A 776 -42.65 21.39 25.23
C LEU A 776 -42.20 21.86 26.60
N VAL A 777 -42.69 21.20 27.61
CA VAL A 777 -42.26 21.29 29.01
C VAL A 777 -41.43 20.02 29.30
N LEU A 778 -40.31 20.16 29.99
CA LEU A 778 -39.54 19.03 30.51
C LEU A 778 -39.72 19.01 32.04
N GLN A 779 -40.13 17.87 32.61
CA GLN A 779 -40.16 17.63 34.04
C GLN A 779 -38.95 16.81 34.45
N ALA A 780 -38.11 17.33 35.35
CA ALA A 780 -37.08 16.58 36.04
C ALA A 780 -37.66 16.04 37.35
N ILE A 781 -37.60 14.73 37.56
CA ILE A 781 -38.23 14.09 38.71
C ILE A 781 -37.23 14.07 39.89
N GLY A 782 -37.58 14.71 40.99
CA GLY A 782 -36.77 14.82 42.20
C GLY A 782 -35.76 15.98 42.10
N GLU A 783 -34.65 15.81 41.45
CA GLU A 783 -33.60 16.83 41.29
C GLU A 783 -33.29 17.08 39.82
N ASN A 784 -32.80 18.26 39.51
CA ASN A 784 -32.24 18.58 38.20
C ASN A 784 -30.73 18.84 38.34
N GLU A 785 -29.95 17.77 38.25
CA GLU A 785 -28.49 17.83 38.32
C GLU A 785 -27.87 18.68 37.18
N MET A 786 -28.56 18.76 36.03
CA MET A 786 -28.12 19.51 34.84
C MET A 786 -28.69 20.96 34.85
N SER A 787 -29.13 21.49 35.97
CA SER A 787 -29.72 22.83 36.07
C SER A 787 -28.80 23.94 35.54
N ALA A 788 -27.47 23.81 35.71
CA ALA A 788 -26.48 24.75 35.16
C ALA A 788 -26.52 24.83 33.63
N TYR A 789 -27.07 23.83 32.94
CA TYR A 789 -27.13 23.73 31.47
C TYR A 789 -28.57 23.91 30.93
N ASN A 790 -29.48 24.38 31.74
CA ASN A 790 -30.91 24.55 31.36
C ASN A 790 -31.03 25.44 30.10
N SER A 791 -30.24 26.47 29.96
CA SER A 791 -30.26 27.38 28.79
C SER A 791 -29.96 26.63 27.49
N ILE A 792 -29.04 25.64 27.50
CA ILE A 792 -28.75 24.79 26.35
C ILE A 792 -29.91 23.81 26.08
N ILE A 793 -30.41 23.14 27.11
CA ILE A 793 -31.50 22.15 26.98
C ILE A 793 -32.77 22.83 26.44
N LEU A 794 -33.13 24.00 26.97
CA LEU A 794 -34.26 24.81 26.50
C LEU A 794 -34.14 25.11 25.00
N LYS A 795 -32.99 25.62 24.56
CA LYS A 795 -32.77 25.99 23.18
C LYS A 795 -32.72 24.79 22.25
N MET A 796 -31.94 23.77 22.59
CA MET A 796 -31.67 22.63 21.70
C MET A 796 -32.84 21.65 21.57
N ALA A 797 -33.69 21.56 22.57
CA ALA A 797 -34.90 20.76 22.58
C ALA A 797 -36.17 21.55 22.28
N ASN A 798 -36.08 22.88 22.06
CA ASN A 798 -37.19 23.78 21.85
C ASN A 798 -38.24 23.68 22.95
N LEU A 799 -37.84 23.97 24.19
CA LEU A 799 -38.71 23.86 25.38
C LEU A 799 -39.21 25.21 25.82
N LYS A 800 -40.40 25.24 26.42
CA LYS A 800 -40.97 26.39 27.10
C LYS A 800 -40.36 26.58 28.50
N SER A 801 -40.24 25.46 29.26
CA SER A 801 -39.72 25.44 30.64
C SER A 801 -39.11 24.08 30.96
N ILE A 802 -38.27 24.09 32.02
CA ILE A 802 -37.83 22.87 32.72
C ILE A 802 -38.31 23.01 34.15
N GLU A 803 -39.10 22.07 34.65
CA GLU A 803 -39.73 22.06 35.95
C GLU A 803 -39.19 20.91 36.79
N VAL A 804 -38.83 21.20 38.05
CA VAL A 804 -38.48 20.16 39.00
C VAL A 804 -39.76 19.76 39.73
N VAL A 805 -40.13 18.50 39.64
CA VAL A 805 -41.35 17.97 40.20
C VAL A 805 -41.09 16.73 41.06
N ALA A 806 -41.86 16.52 42.11
CA ALA A 806 -41.73 15.33 42.95
C ALA A 806 -42.27 14.07 42.25
N GLU A 807 -43.33 14.25 41.46
CA GLU A 807 -43.97 13.17 40.72
C GLU A 807 -44.28 13.65 39.29
N LYS A 808 -44.13 12.77 38.32
CA LYS A 808 -44.42 13.03 36.91
C LYS A 808 -45.89 13.19 36.64
N SER A 809 -46.24 13.95 35.62
CA SER A 809 -47.60 14.09 35.14
C SER A 809 -48.14 12.74 34.62
N THR A 810 -49.45 12.49 34.83
CA THR A 810 -50.08 11.22 34.42
C THR A 810 -50.02 10.96 32.93
N ASP A 811 -50.10 11.97 32.08
CA ASP A 811 -50.00 11.90 30.62
C ASP A 811 -48.64 12.40 30.13
N SER A 812 -47.58 11.68 30.46
CA SER A 812 -46.25 12.06 30.09
C SER A 812 -45.47 10.91 29.41
N SER A 813 -44.56 11.24 28.52
CA SER A 813 -43.53 10.31 27.96
C SER A 813 -42.27 10.41 28.80
N ASN A 814 -41.83 9.29 29.39
CA ASN A 814 -40.71 9.27 30.32
C ASN A 814 -39.49 8.69 29.69
N PHE A 815 -38.30 9.11 30.17
CA PHE A 815 -37.04 8.51 29.83
C PHE A 815 -36.05 8.69 30.98
N MET A 816 -35.01 7.82 30.98
CA MET A 816 -33.92 7.88 31.95
C MET A 816 -32.66 8.38 31.25
N VAL A 817 -31.86 9.23 31.93
CA VAL A 817 -30.51 9.56 31.57
C VAL A 817 -29.63 9.38 32.80
N GLY A 818 -28.76 8.37 32.78
CA GLY A 818 -28.07 7.94 33.98
C GLY A 818 -29.05 7.46 35.03
N THR A 819 -29.01 8.04 36.22
CA THR A 819 -29.96 7.76 37.34
C THR A 819 -31.15 8.70 37.39
N ASN A 820 -31.17 9.73 36.56
CA ASN A 820 -32.17 10.78 36.59
C ASN A 820 -33.37 10.45 35.69
N GLU A 821 -34.60 10.57 36.23
CA GLU A 821 -35.80 10.41 35.43
C GLU A 821 -36.32 11.76 34.95
N TYR A 822 -36.71 11.77 33.68
CA TYR A 822 -37.32 12.93 33.00
C TYR A 822 -38.67 12.53 32.40
N ALA A 823 -39.58 13.48 32.34
CA ALA A 823 -40.88 13.32 31.72
C ALA A 823 -41.22 14.51 30.83
N VAL A 824 -41.86 14.24 29.71
CA VAL A 824 -42.44 15.25 28.81
C VAL A 824 -43.94 15.12 28.88
N PRO A 825 -44.69 16.06 29.57
CA PRO A 825 -46.14 16.09 29.55
C PRO A 825 -46.67 16.25 28.13
N LEU A 826 -47.62 15.42 27.73
CA LEU A 826 -48.12 15.38 26.36
C LEU A 826 -49.48 16.07 26.21
N GLY A 827 -50.36 16.04 27.25
CA GLY A 827 -51.65 16.74 27.29
C GLY A 827 -52.37 16.75 25.94
N ASP A 828 -52.82 17.95 25.53
CA ASP A 828 -53.53 18.17 24.27
C ASP A 828 -52.60 18.14 23.00
N LEU A 829 -51.33 17.86 23.15
CA LEU A 829 -50.33 17.86 22.08
C LEU A 829 -50.38 16.59 21.21
N ILE A 830 -51.14 15.57 21.63
CA ILE A 830 -51.31 14.33 20.87
C ILE A 830 -52.56 14.44 20.02
N ASP A 831 -52.44 14.35 18.73
CA ASP A 831 -53.57 14.04 17.86
C ASP A 831 -53.94 12.55 18.07
N VAL A 832 -54.82 12.31 19.03
CA VAL A 832 -55.29 10.97 19.41
C VAL A 832 -55.85 10.22 18.20
N ALA A 833 -56.49 10.92 17.25
CA ALA A 833 -57.05 10.32 16.05
C ALA A 833 -55.92 9.85 15.09
N ALA A 834 -54.86 10.68 14.94
CA ALA A 834 -53.70 10.31 14.12
C ALA A 834 -52.85 9.17 14.74
N GLU A 835 -52.74 9.14 16.06
CA GLU A 835 -52.06 8.04 16.78
C GLU A 835 -52.84 6.72 16.68
N ILE A 836 -54.16 6.77 16.78
CA ILE A 836 -55.05 5.59 16.57
C ILE A 836 -54.91 5.11 15.13
N GLU A 837 -54.96 5.98 14.11
CA GLU A 837 -54.80 5.62 12.70
C GLU A 837 -53.46 4.96 12.43
N LYS A 838 -52.38 5.49 13.03
CA LYS A 838 -51.04 4.95 12.90
C LYS A 838 -50.91 3.56 13.53
N ALA A 839 -51.43 3.41 14.74
CA ALA A 839 -51.42 2.16 15.47
C ALA A 839 -52.28 1.09 14.76
N GLU A 840 -53.42 1.49 14.17
CA GLU A 840 -54.29 0.61 13.39
C GLU A 840 -53.60 0.17 12.08
N LYS A 841 -52.88 1.06 11.39
CA LYS A 841 -52.07 0.71 10.21
C LYS A 841 -50.91 -0.26 10.54
N GLU A 842 -50.22 -0.03 11.67
CA GLU A 842 -49.15 -0.92 12.14
C GLU A 842 -49.73 -2.28 12.57
N LEU A 843 -50.88 -2.29 13.25
CA LEU A 843 -51.58 -3.51 13.58
C LEU A 843 -51.96 -4.32 12.36
N GLN A 844 -52.52 -3.67 11.34
CA GLN A 844 -52.87 -4.31 10.07
C GLN A 844 -51.65 -4.89 9.34
N HIS A 845 -50.53 -4.16 9.36
CA HIS A 845 -49.26 -4.64 8.78
C HIS A 845 -48.73 -5.87 9.53
N LEU A 846 -48.71 -5.83 10.87
CA LEU A 846 -48.26 -6.95 11.71
C LEU A 846 -49.20 -8.17 11.63
N GLU A 847 -50.51 -7.97 11.54
CA GLU A 847 -51.47 -9.07 11.31
C GLU A 847 -51.26 -9.72 9.95
N GLY A 848 -51.00 -8.91 8.88
CA GLY A 848 -50.61 -9.42 7.58
C GLY A 848 -49.29 -10.19 7.60
N PHE A 849 -48.30 -9.69 8.32
CA PHE A 849 -47.00 -10.35 8.50
C PHE A 849 -47.15 -11.68 9.26
N LEU A 850 -47.90 -11.70 10.37
CA LEU A 850 -48.20 -12.89 11.14
C LEU A 850 -48.92 -13.96 10.30
N MET A 851 -49.89 -13.55 9.48
CA MET A 851 -50.57 -14.45 8.55
C MET A 851 -49.59 -15.09 7.55
N GLY A 852 -48.63 -14.31 7.04
CA GLY A 852 -47.57 -14.81 6.16
C GLY A 852 -46.68 -15.85 6.87
N ILE A 853 -46.25 -15.59 8.12
CA ILE A 853 -45.48 -16.53 8.93
C ILE A 853 -46.25 -17.80 9.20
N ARG A 854 -47.53 -17.70 9.63
CA ARG A 854 -48.41 -18.84 9.88
C ARG A 854 -48.66 -19.70 8.64
N LYS A 855 -48.80 -19.07 7.48
CA LYS A 855 -48.91 -19.77 6.21
C LYS A 855 -47.63 -20.56 5.87
N LYS A 856 -46.48 -20.02 6.21
CA LYS A 856 -45.16 -20.73 6.04
C LYS A 856 -45.05 -21.90 7.01
N LEU A 857 -45.36 -21.66 8.29
CA LEU A 857 -45.31 -22.69 9.35
C LEU A 857 -46.39 -23.74 9.20
N GLY A 858 -47.52 -23.44 8.57
CA GLY A 858 -48.59 -24.38 8.23
C GLY A 858 -48.30 -25.23 6.94
N ASN A 859 -47.21 -24.94 6.24
CA ASN A 859 -46.80 -25.75 5.12
C ASN A 859 -45.95 -26.94 5.60
N GLU A 860 -46.52 -28.14 5.64
CA GLU A 860 -45.86 -29.36 6.11
C GLU A 860 -44.53 -29.64 5.36
N ASN A 861 -44.49 -29.35 4.09
CA ASN A 861 -43.24 -29.52 3.30
C ASN A 861 -42.14 -28.57 3.73
N PHE A 862 -42.48 -27.31 4.08
CA PHE A 862 -41.50 -26.37 4.61
C PHE A 862 -40.97 -26.81 5.96
N VAL A 863 -41.88 -27.21 6.89
CA VAL A 863 -41.48 -27.61 8.26
C VAL A 863 -40.67 -28.90 8.26
N ALA A 864 -40.96 -29.83 7.35
CA ALA A 864 -40.28 -31.11 7.26
C ALA A 864 -38.89 -31.05 6.58
N HIS A 865 -38.63 -30.10 5.66
CA HIS A 865 -37.42 -30.05 4.86
C HIS A 865 -36.53 -28.82 5.10
N ALA A 866 -37.00 -27.78 5.81
CA ALA A 866 -36.18 -26.63 6.14
C ALA A 866 -35.25 -26.94 7.34
N PRO A 867 -34.04 -26.36 7.40
CA PRO A 867 -33.16 -26.50 8.54
C PRO A 867 -33.87 -26.09 9.86
N GLU A 868 -33.66 -26.86 10.91
CA GLU A 868 -34.31 -26.67 12.23
C GLU A 868 -34.13 -25.22 12.76
N ALA A 869 -32.95 -24.62 12.55
CA ALA A 869 -32.69 -23.23 12.91
C ALA A 869 -33.57 -22.21 12.16
N VAL A 870 -33.99 -22.50 10.94
CA VAL A 870 -34.86 -21.64 10.14
C VAL A 870 -36.30 -21.74 10.64
N VAL A 871 -36.77 -22.95 10.96
CA VAL A 871 -38.09 -23.17 11.50
C VAL A 871 -38.19 -22.53 12.90
N ALA A 872 -37.17 -22.69 13.75
CA ALA A 872 -37.13 -22.08 15.09
C ALA A 872 -37.15 -20.54 14.98
N ARG A 873 -36.47 -19.95 14.01
CA ARG A 873 -36.46 -18.49 13.75
C ARG A 873 -37.86 -18.00 13.33
N GLU A 874 -38.55 -18.73 12.46
CA GLU A 874 -39.91 -18.36 12.04
C GLU A 874 -40.92 -18.50 13.19
N ARG A 875 -40.81 -19.51 14.08
CA ARG A 875 -41.64 -19.66 15.30
C ARG A 875 -41.38 -18.52 16.30
N LYS A 876 -40.12 -18.10 16.46
CA LYS A 876 -39.78 -16.94 17.28
C LYS A 876 -40.42 -15.66 16.73
N LYS A 877 -40.37 -15.43 15.42
CA LYS A 877 -41.03 -14.30 14.77
C LYS A 877 -42.55 -14.33 14.96
N GLU A 878 -43.16 -15.53 14.95
CA GLU A 878 -44.58 -15.69 15.26
C GLU A 878 -44.89 -15.24 16.68
N SER A 879 -44.14 -15.72 17.68
CA SER A 879 -44.33 -15.36 19.10
C SER A 879 -44.16 -13.85 19.29
N ASP A 880 -43.05 -13.29 18.79
CA ASP A 880 -42.76 -11.86 18.90
C ASP A 880 -43.86 -11.00 18.24
N SER A 881 -44.43 -11.47 17.11
CA SER A 881 -45.51 -10.76 16.40
C SER A 881 -46.83 -10.83 17.16
N VAL A 882 -47.15 -11.96 17.78
CA VAL A 882 -48.37 -12.12 18.62
C VAL A 882 -48.34 -11.20 19.83
N GLU A 883 -47.16 -11.12 20.51
CA GLU A 883 -46.98 -10.23 21.65
C GLU A 883 -47.14 -8.76 21.27
N LYS A 884 -46.51 -8.35 20.13
CA LYS A 884 -46.63 -6.99 19.63
C LYS A 884 -48.04 -6.61 19.19
N ILE A 885 -48.77 -7.52 18.56
CA ILE A 885 -50.19 -7.33 18.20
C ILE A 885 -51.07 -7.14 19.44
N ALA A 886 -50.83 -7.94 20.51
CA ALA A 886 -51.57 -7.80 21.74
C ALA A 886 -51.29 -6.43 22.41
N ALA A 887 -50.03 -6.01 22.48
CA ALA A 887 -49.64 -4.71 23.01
C ALA A 887 -50.23 -3.54 22.20
N LEU A 888 -50.24 -3.62 20.86
CA LEU A 888 -50.84 -2.60 20.00
C LEU A 888 -52.36 -2.51 20.19
N LYS A 889 -53.05 -3.63 20.31
CA LYS A 889 -54.49 -3.64 20.55
C LYS A 889 -54.84 -3.00 21.90
N GLN A 890 -54.08 -3.28 22.94
CA GLN A 890 -54.22 -2.62 24.23
C GLN A 890 -53.98 -1.12 24.13
N THR A 891 -52.93 -0.70 23.44
CA THR A 891 -52.62 0.72 23.21
C THR A 891 -53.74 1.44 22.45
N ILE A 892 -54.32 0.82 21.41
CA ILE A 892 -55.47 1.37 20.66
C ILE A 892 -56.70 1.52 21.56
N GLU A 893 -56.96 0.53 22.43
CA GLU A 893 -58.08 0.62 23.36
C GLU A 893 -57.91 1.72 24.43
N GLU A 894 -56.68 1.90 24.91
CA GLU A 894 -56.36 2.97 25.85
C GLU A 894 -56.45 4.35 25.19
N LEU A 895 -55.99 4.48 23.94
CA LEU A 895 -56.12 5.73 23.17
C LEU A 895 -57.60 6.05 22.83
N LYS A 896 -58.46 5.06 22.57
CA LYS A 896 -59.93 5.25 22.35
C LYS A 896 -60.70 5.62 23.59
N LYS A 897 -60.11 5.45 24.78
CA LYS A 897 -60.70 5.88 26.06
C LYS A 897 -60.35 7.33 26.43
N LYS A 898 -59.33 7.87 25.81
CA LYS A 898 -58.92 9.28 25.91
C LYS A 898 -59.72 10.13 24.94
#